data_92f635ce08d1757dc908a3522f63be72
#
_entry.id   92f635ce08d1757dc908a3522f63be72
#
_cell.length_a   1.000
_cell.length_b   1.000
_cell.length_c   1.000
_cell.angle_alpha   90.00
_cell.angle_beta   90.00
_cell.angle_gamma   90.00
#
_symmetry.space_group_name_H-M   'P 1'
#
loop_
_entity.id
_entity.type
_entity.pdbx_description
1 polymer ?
#
loop_
_entity_poly.entity_id
_entity_poly.type
_entity_poly.pdbx_seq_one_letter_code
_entity_poly.pdbx_strand_id
1 'polypeptide(L)'
;MPKIKIKKNKIGAVLLVSFFGLLFFILAVRYSYLMISGHSAGEDLAYRASEKYLRQTVAEPERGKIYDRNGKVLAEDTDSYKLVAILDKKMSEGSDKPRHVKDKKKTAKALAKILDMDEDDILSKLKTKNAFQVEFGQKGKDLTYKQKTQIEKLKLPGLTFETEKKRFYPNGNFASHLIGLADKDPDTNKLKGVSGAEKVFDSYLKGKTGKNSYKQDIWGMLVPNSEDSIKAQNGDDVHLTLDSNIQVFVENALDEMVDRYEPKDLFAVVMDAKTGEILGYSQRPTFNPDTKKDFGKKWANDLYQNTYEPGSTFKTYGLAAAIEEGKFEPNKKFKSGHREIDGFKIYDWNDDGWGNIPMTTGFTYSANTLMMKLQDLVGADKAKAYYEKFGFGKKTGGLFDSEAPGNIAFDNELQRKTSSFGQSTTVTPVQMLQAETAILNQGNMLEPYYVKSIQNKESNETIKKGEKKVVGNPISKDTAKKTMTELDKVVNSKESHATNYKIDGYRVAGKTGTAQVPDTKNGGYVDGANPYFVSFMGYAPAKDPEVVVYAGMSLAQKRDLEAYEYGVSRGFNPIMENTLKYLDVEETEGKAKTNASDVPDVVNMSTQKATDAIKGKKLDPFEVGKGNKIKKQIPLKGKNVQDKERILLVTDGEMTMPDTENWTKRDLLKLQEATGIEVESEGSGYVSEQSVSQNQTIKSGTKVKFTLSNNHPNGDDSIGQVPDDEETSKDESKSKDDKKDEKEEKASSES
;
A
#
# COMPACT_ATOMS: atom_id res chain seq x y z
N MET A 1 -94.01 -34.17 -50.63
CA MET A 1 -92.84 -33.50 -50.13
C MET A 1 -93.07 -31.99 -50.21
N PRO A 2 -93.15 -31.21 -49.15
CA PRO A 2 -93.30 -29.76 -49.24
C PRO A 2 -92.01 -29.09 -49.70
N LYS A 3 -92.10 -28.31 -50.78
CA LYS A 3 -91.04 -27.46 -51.27
C LYS A 3 -90.85 -26.29 -50.30
N ILE A 4 -89.75 -26.27 -49.59
CA ILE A 4 -89.41 -25.15 -48.67
C ILE A 4 -88.97 -23.96 -49.58
N LYS A 5 -89.84 -22.94 -49.71
CA LYS A 5 -89.51 -21.65 -50.36
C LYS A 5 -88.63 -20.85 -49.40
N ILE A 6 -87.38 -20.90 -49.62
CA ILE A 6 -86.38 -20.04 -48.90
C ILE A 6 -86.53 -18.62 -49.46
N LYS A 7 -87.06 -17.66 -48.69
CA LYS A 7 -87.08 -16.21 -49.03
C LYS A 7 -85.66 -15.71 -49.29
N LYS A 8 -85.44 -14.93 -50.39
CA LYS A 8 -84.16 -14.41 -50.82
C LYS A 8 -83.30 -13.74 -49.71
N ASN A 9 -83.92 -13.16 -48.69
CA ASN A 9 -83.18 -12.56 -47.54
C ASN A 9 -82.61 -13.58 -46.56
N LYS A 10 -82.97 -14.84 -46.60
CA LYS A 10 -82.41 -15.91 -45.76
C LYS A 10 -81.19 -16.55 -46.39
N ILE A 11 -80.97 -16.43 -47.70
CA ILE A 11 -79.84 -17.00 -48.40
C ILE A 11 -78.55 -16.27 -48.01
N GLY A 12 -78.60 -14.92 -47.91
CA GLY A 12 -77.40 -14.12 -47.46
C GLY A 12 -77.05 -14.42 -46.01
N ALA A 13 -78.04 -14.60 -45.14
CA ALA A 13 -77.80 -14.96 -43.74
C ALA A 13 -77.13 -16.37 -43.61
N VAL A 14 -77.64 -17.35 -44.42
CA VAL A 14 -77.06 -18.71 -44.43
C VAL A 14 -75.70 -18.72 -44.98
N LEU A 15 -75.40 -17.96 -46.07
CA LEU A 15 -74.07 -17.82 -46.63
C LEU A 15 -73.08 -17.19 -45.61
N LEU A 16 -73.56 -16.16 -44.90
CA LEU A 16 -72.78 -15.49 -43.86
C LEU A 16 -72.43 -16.44 -42.70
N VAL A 17 -73.46 -17.16 -42.18
CA VAL A 17 -73.24 -18.15 -41.11
C VAL A 17 -72.33 -19.30 -41.57
N SER A 18 -72.52 -19.78 -42.82
CA SER A 18 -71.64 -20.82 -43.39
C SER A 18 -70.17 -20.31 -43.57
N PHE A 19 -70.00 -19.07 -43.98
CA PHE A 19 -68.68 -18.45 -44.12
C PHE A 19 -68.01 -18.31 -42.74
N PHE A 20 -68.67 -17.79 -41.75
CA PHE A 20 -68.10 -17.69 -40.40
C PHE A 20 -67.90 -19.07 -39.76
N GLY A 21 -68.80 -20.01 -39.98
CA GLY A 21 -68.73 -21.41 -39.55
C GLY A 21 -67.50 -22.09 -40.16
N LEU A 22 -67.24 -21.87 -41.46
CA LEU A 22 -66.01 -22.35 -42.15
C LEU A 22 -64.76 -21.71 -41.60
N LEU A 23 -64.81 -20.38 -41.39
CA LEU A 23 -63.65 -19.64 -40.75
C LEU A 23 -63.37 -20.17 -39.36
N PHE A 24 -64.41 -20.38 -38.54
CA PHE A 24 -64.24 -20.95 -37.21
C PHE A 24 -63.71 -22.38 -37.26
N PHE A 25 -64.19 -23.19 -38.19
CA PHE A 25 -63.68 -24.54 -38.37
C PHE A 25 -62.18 -24.55 -38.79
N ILE A 26 -61.79 -23.69 -39.73
CA ILE A 26 -60.37 -23.52 -40.12
C ILE A 26 -59.54 -23.11 -38.91
N LEU A 27 -60.00 -22.16 -38.08
CA LEU A 27 -59.33 -21.76 -36.85
C LEU A 27 -59.23 -22.90 -35.84
N ALA A 28 -60.35 -23.64 -35.63
CA ALA A 28 -60.34 -24.79 -34.73
C ALA A 28 -59.38 -25.90 -35.16
N VAL A 29 -59.36 -26.24 -36.48
CA VAL A 29 -58.37 -27.19 -37.03
C VAL A 29 -56.96 -26.65 -36.86
N ARG A 30 -56.75 -25.37 -37.15
CA ARG A 30 -55.39 -24.75 -36.98
C ARG A 30 -54.92 -24.77 -35.50
N TYR A 31 -55.79 -24.44 -34.57
CA TYR A 31 -55.48 -24.51 -33.12
C TYR A 31 -55.26 -25.95 -32.66
N SER A 32 -56.09 -26.91 -33.10
CA SER A 32 -55.88 -28.33 -32.82
C SER A 32 -54.54 -28.84 -33.38
N TYR A 33 -54.21 -28.44 -34.59
CA TYR A 33 -52.91 -28.78 -35.19
C TYR A 33 -51.74 -28.20 -34.38
N LEU A 34 -51.84 -26.92 -33.96
CA LEU A 34 -50.81 -26.29 -33.15
C LEU A 34 -50.68 -26.97 -31.78
N MET A 35 -51.80 -27.37 -31.14
CA MET A 35 -51.79 -28.08 -29.86
C MET A 35 -51.16 -29.48 -29.95
N ILE A 36 -51.42 -30.21 -31.07
CA ILE A 36 -50.89 -31.57 -31.24
C ILE A 36 -49.44 -31.56 -31.76
N SER A 37 -49.14 -30.69 -32.73
CA SER A 37 -47.79 -30.63 -33.31
C SER A 37 -46.76 -29.93 -32.43
N GLY A 38 -47.21 -29.00 -31.60
CA GLY A 38 -46.31 -28.15 -30.79
C GLY A 38 -45.46 -27.17 -31.64
N HIS A 39 -45.63 -27.14 -32.99
CA HIS A 39 -44.80 -26.32 -33.86
C HIS A 39 -45.61 -25.29 -34.64
N SER A 40 -45.08 -24.11 -34.85
CA SER A 40 -45.64 -23.06 -35.67
C SER A 40 -44.55 -22.45 -36.54
N ALA A 41 -44.78 -22.44 -37.89
CA ALA A 41 -43.80 -21.91 -38.88
C ALA A 41 -42.40 -22.52 -38.75
N GLY A 42 -42.29 -23.82 -38.42
CA GLY A 42 -41.00 -24.52 -38.27
C GLY A 42 -40.33 -24.37 -36.90
N GLU A 43 -40.92 -23.64 -35.97
CA GLU A 43 -40.36 -23.43 -34.64
C GLU A 43 -41.17 -24.11 -33.54
N ASP A 44 -40.49 -24.68 -32.57
CA ASP A 44 -41.09 -25.29 -31.37
C ASP A 44 -41.71 -24.22 -30.48
N LEU A 45 -43.02 -24.29 -30.25
CA LEU A 45 -43.77 -23.35 -29.43
C LEU A 45 -43.44 -23.47 -27.94
N ALA A 46 -43.10 -24.67 -27.48
CA ALA A 46 -42.68 -24.86 -26.08
C ALA A 46 -41.30 -24.23 -25.84
N TYR A 47 -40.38 -24.36 -26.80
CA TYR A 47 -39.08 -23.70 -26.76
C TYR A 47 -39.22 -22.17 -26.77
N ARG A 48 -39.98 -21.60 -27.71
CA ARG A 48 -40.26 -20.15 -27.73
C ARG A 48 -40.94 -19.64 -26.47
N ALA A 49 -41.90 -20.39 -25.93
CA ALA A 49 -42.55 -20.05 -24.67
C ALA A 49 -41.52 -20.08 -23.52
N SER A 50 -40.65 -21.11 -23.49
CA SER A 50 -39.58 -21.18 -22.48
C SER A 50 -38.62 -20.00 -22.52
N GLU A 51 -38.18 -19.59 -23.71
CA GLU A 51 -37.33 -18.39 -23.86
C GLU A 51 -38.04 -17.11 -23.43
N LYS A 52 -39.32 -16.97 -23.75
CA LYS A 52 -40.11 -15.78 -23.39
C LYS A 52 -40.33 -15.65 -21.87
N TYR A 53 -40.50 -16.76 -21.19
CA TYR A 53 -40.78 -16.80 -19.74
C TYR A 53 -39.55 -17.11 -18.90
N LEU A 54 -38.44 -17.58 -19.50
CA LEU A 54 -37.21 -17.81 -18.79
C LEU A 54 -36.58 -16.47 -18.45
N ARG A 55 -36.38 -16.24 -17.17
CA ARG A 55 -35.56 -15.14 -16.67
C ARG A 55 -34.25 -15.69 -16.16
N GLN A 56 -33.16 -15.10 -16.64
CA GLN A 56 -31.83 -15.43 -16.17
C GLN A 56 -31.26 -14.20 -15.47
N THR A 57 -30.88 -14.39 -14.23
CA THR A 57 -30.11 -13.37 -13.49
C THR A 57 -28.75 -13.94 -13.18
N VAL A 58 -27.73 -13.10 -13.34
CA VAL A 58 -26.35 -13.45 -12.99
C VAL A 58 -26.23 -13.35 -11.49
N ALA A 59 -25.75 -14.43 -10.85
CA ALA A 59 -25.34 -14.39 -9.45
C ALA A 59 -23.85 -13.98 -9.43
N GLU A 60 -23.58 -12.76 -9.00
CA GLU A 60 -22.20 -12.26 -8.93
C GLU A 60 -21.50 -12.84 -7.70
N PRO A 61 -20.24 -13.31 -7.86
CA PRO A 61 -19.43 -13.74 -6.73
C PRO A 61 -18.95 -12.54 -5.92
N GLU A 62 -18.65 -12.75 -4.66
CA GLU A 62 -17.85 -11.80 -3.90
C GLU A 62 -16.38 -11.99 -4.26
N ARG A 63 -15.66 -10.89 -4.47
CA ARG A 63 -14.21 -10.90 -4.65
C ARG A 63 -13.54 -11.32 -3.35
N GLY A 64 -12.54 -12.19 -3.40
CA GLY A 64 -11.77 -12.60 -2.24
C GLY A 64 -11.15 -11.41 -1.53
N LYS A 65 -10.95 -11.52 -0.23
CA LYS A 65 -10.30 -10.48 0.59
C LYS A 65 -8.78 -10.57 0.49
N ILE A 66 -8.13 -9.45 0.72
CA ILE A 66 -6.68 -9.40 0.94
C ILE A 66 -6.44 -9.09 2.40
N TYR A 67 -5.62 -9.91 3.04
CA TYR A 67 -5.27 -9.80 4.45
C TYR A 67 -3.78 -9.55 4.63
N ASP A 68 -3.41 -8.95 5.77
CA ASP A 68 -2.03 -8.95 6.24
C ASP A 68 -1.65 -10.33 6.82
N ARG A 69 -0.37 -10.49 7.27
CA ARG A 69 0.11 -11.74 7.85
C ARG A 69 -0.62 -12.18 9.11
N ASN A 70 -1.29 -11.26 9.81
CA ASN A 70 -1.97 -11.45 11.09
C ASN A 70 -3.50 -11.57 10.91
N GLY A 71 -4.00 -11.58 9.66
CA GLY A 71 -5.41 -11.71 9.34
C GLY A 71 -6.21 -10.40 9.40
N LYS A 72 -5.56 -9.23 9.46
CA LYS A 72 -6.25 -7.94 9.31
C LYS A 72 -6.61 -7.71 7.84
N VAL A 73 -7.83 -7.23 7.59
CA VAL A 73 -8.30 -6.92 6.24
C VAL A 73 -7.58 -5.71 5.68
N LEU A 74 -6.99 -5.87 4.49
CA LEU A 74 -6.34 -4.81 3.71
C LEU A 74 -7.19 -4.38 2.51
N ALA A 75 -7.98 -5.31 1.94
CA ALA A 75 -8.93 -5.01 0.88
C ALA A 75 -10.12 -5.99 0.94
N GLU A 76 -11.34 -5.46 0.82
CA GLU A 76 -12.58 -6.25 0.77
C GLU A 76 -13.64 -5.56 -0.10
N ASP A 77 -14.69 -6.29 -0.44
CA ASP A 77 -15.83 -5.72 -1.13
C ASP A 77 -16.81 -5.09 -0.12
N THR A 78 -17.33 -3.94 -0.49
CA THR A 78 -18.40 -3.25 0.23
C THR A 78 -19.52 -2.85 -0.73
N ASP A 79 -20.71 -2.62 -0.18
CA ASP A 79 -21.81 -2.08 -0.96
C ASP A 79 -21.61 -0.58 -1.20
N SER A 80 -21.79 -0.16 -2.44
CA SER A 80 -21.89 1.21 -2.86
C SER A 80 -23.23 1.45 -3.56
N TYR A 81 -23.62 2.69 -3.72
CA TYR A 81 -24.92 3.04 -4.26
C TYR A 81 -24.75 3.99 -5.44
N LYS A 82 -25.43 3.65 -6.55
CA LYS A 82 -25.54 4.53 -7.70
C LYS A 82 -26.89 5.23 -7.68
N LEU A 83 -26.87 6.55 -7.69
CA LEU A 83 -28.09 7.36 -7.71
C LEU A 83 -28.66 7.45 -9.12
N VAL A 84 -29.93 7.11 -9.24
CA VAL A 84 -30.73 7.18 -10.47
C VAL A 84 -31.92 8.10 -10.26
N ALA A 85 -32.18 8.99 -11.21
CA ALA A 85 -33.37 9.84 -11.20
C ALA A 85 -34.32 9.45 -12.34
N ILE A 86 -35.50 8.99 -12.00
CA ILE A 86 -36.57 8.61 -12.95
C ILE A 86 -37.26 9.87 -13.45
N LEU A 87 -37.29 10.08 -14.76
CA LEU A 87 -37.89 11.25 -15.41
C LEU A 87 -39.22 10.95 -16.07
N ASP A 88 -39.49 9.69 -16.46
CA ASP A 88 -40.71 9.30 -17.15
C ASP A 88 -41.93 9.38 -16.22
N LYS A 89 -42.89 10.22 -16.60
CA LYS A 89 -44.15 10.43 -15.86
C LYS A 89 -45.03 9.17 -15.81
N LYS A 90 -44.90 8.27 -16.80
CA LYS A 90 -45.64 7.00 -16.85
C LYS A 90 -45.39 6.12 -15.62
N MET A 91 -44.22 6.25 -14.99
CA MET A 91 -43.88 5.54 -13.75
C MET A 91 -44.79 5.90 -12.56
N SER A 92 -45.53 7.01 -12.67
CA SER A 92 -46.47 7.46 -11.64
C SER A 92 -47.93 7.13 -11.97
N GLU A 93 -48.23 6.54 -13.15
CA GLU A 93 -49.57 6.12 -13.52
C GLU A 93 -50.02 4.98 -12.60
N GLY A 94 -51.23 5.11 -12.04
CA GLY A 94 -51.79 4.14 -11.10
C GLY A 94 -51.13 4.11 -9.70
N SER A 95 -50.33 5.11 -9.34
CA SER A 95 -49.68 5.23 -8.02
C SER A 95 -50.16 6.49 -7.29
N ASP A 96 -50.54 6.34 -6.00
CA ASP A 96 -50.92 7.47 -5.14
C ASP A 96 -49.77 8.44 -4.87
N LYS A 97 -48.53 7.98 -5.01
CA LYS A 97 -47.33 8.78 -4.80
C LYS A 97 -46.53 8.91 -6.10
N PRO A 98 -45.99 10.10 -6.40
CA PRO A 98 -45.17 10.30 -7.60
C PRO A 98 -43.90 9.46 -7.53
N ARG A 99 -43.62 8.70 -8.61
CA ARG A 99 -42.41 7.88 -8.80
C ARG A 99 -41.45 8.45 -9.82
N HIS A 100 -41.64 9.70 -10.25
CA HIS A 100 -40.72 10.43 -11.12
C HIS A 100 -40.35 11.79 -10.51
N VAL A 101 -39.26 12.40 -10.95
CA VAL A 101 -38.82 13.72 -10.49
C VAL A 101 -39.80 14.79 -10.92
N LYS A 102 -40.55 15.36 -9.97
CA LYS A 102 -41.53 16.43 -10.23
C LYS A 102 -40.88 17.80 -10.34
N ASP A 103 -40.11 18.18 -9.32
CA ASP A 103 -39.45 19.49 -9.25
C ASP A 103 -37.95 19.32 -9.48
N LYS A 104 -37.56 19.57 -10.73
CA LYS A 104 -36.17 19.41 -11.19
C LYS A 104 -35.23 20.41 -10.53
N LYS A 105 -35.66 21.68 -10.30
CA LYS A 105 -34.84 22.70 -9.65
C LYS A 105 -34.61 22.38 -8.17
N LYS A 106 -35.70 22.08 -7.43
CA LYS A 106 -35.61 21.69 -6.02
C LYS A 106 -34.72 20.47 -5.85
N THR A 107 -34.86 19.46 -6.73
CA THR A 107 -34.06 18.23 -6.70
C THR A 107 -32.57 18.54 -6.97
N ALA A 108 -32.25 19.38 -7.98
CA ALA A 108 -30.88 19.74 -8.28
C ALA A 108 -30.21 20.46 -7.11
N LYS A 109 -30.85 21.50 -6.56
CA LYS A 109 -30.37 22.25 -5.41
C LYS A 109 -30.11 21.37 -4.18
N ALA A 110 -31.01 20.40 -3.91
CA ALA A 110 -30.86 19.51 -2.76
C ALA A 110 -29.74 18.48 -2.92
N LEU A 111 -29.50 18.00 -4.16
CA LEU A 111 -28.44 17.03 -4.44
C LEU A 111 -27.06 17.65 -4.56
N ALA A 112 -26.95 18.92 -4.97
CA ALA A 112 -25.69 19.61 -5.28
C ALA A 112 -24.65 19.45 -4.17
N LYS A 113 -25.05 19.75 -2.93
CA LYS A 113 -24.14 19.66 -1.77
C LYS A 113 -23.76 18.21 -1.39
N ILE A 114 -24.71 17.25 -1.57
CA ILE A 114 -24.46 15.87 -1.15
C ILE A 114 -23.56 15.15 -2.17
N LEU A 115 -23.75 15.45 -3.47
CA LEU A 115 -22.98 14.87 -4.56
C LEU A 115 -21.69 15.65 -4.86
N ASP A 116 -21.49 16.81 -4.22
CA ASP A 116 -20.39 17.73 -4.54
C ASP A 116 -20.35 18.02 -6.06
N MET A 117 -21.51 18.41 -6.62
CA MET A 117 -21.73 18.74 -8.02
C MET A 117 -22.35 20.13 -8.15
N ASP A 118 -22.07 20.77 -9.27
CA ASP A 118 -22.75 22.04 -9.62
C ASP A 118 -24.27 21.82 -9.79
N GLU A 119 -25.07 22.75 -9.28
CA GLU A 119 -26.54 22.67 -9.36
C GLU A 119 -27.02 22.69 -10.82
N ASP A 120 -26.38 23.48 -11.69
CA ASP A 120 -26.74 23.59 -13.10
C ASP A 120 -26.40 22.32 -13.87
N ASP A 121 -25.31 21.63 -13.52
CA ASP A 121 -24.95 20.33 -14.09
C ASP A 121 -26.00 19.27 -13.76
N ILE A 122 -26.41 19.19 -12.51
CA ILE A 122 -27.48 18.29 -12.07
C ILE A 122 -28.80 18.66 -12.77
N LEU A 123 -29.13 19.95 -12.82
CA LEU A 123 -30.35 20.42 -13.44
C LEU A 123 -30.38 20.12 -14.96
N SER A 124 -29.25 20.27 -15.64
CA SER A 124 -29.07 19.91 -17.04
C SER A 124 -29.40 18.44 -17.29
N LYS A 125 -28.86 17.52 -16.48
CA LYS A 125 -29.16 16.09 -16.55
C LYS A 125 -30.63 15.81 -16.30
N LEU A 126 -31.24 16.41 -15.30
CA LEU A 126 -32.67 16.26 -15.01
C LEU A 126 -33.59 16.83 -16.10
N LYS A 127 -33.11 17.76 -16.94
CA LYS A 127 -33.84 18.33 -18.07
C LYS A 127 -33.71 17.53 -19.37
N THR A 128 -32.95 16.43 -19.40
CA THR A 128 -32.82 15.60 -20.60
C THR A 128 -34.18 15.20 -21.14
N LYS A 129 -34.41 15.45 -22.42
CA LYS A 129 -35.68 15.17 -23.10
C LYS A 129 -35.76 13.69 -23.47
N ASN A 130 -36.97 13.10 -23.36
CA ASN A 130 -37.25 11.72 -23.75
C ASN A 130 -36.42 10.65 -23.05
N ALA A 131 -35.78 10.97 -21.95
CA ALA A 131 -35.08 9.99 -21.14
C ALA A 131 -36.04 9.37 -20.12
N PHE A 132 -36.02 8.06 -20.00
CA PHE A 132 -36.75 7.31 -18.94
C PHE A 132 -36.15 7.64 -17.57
N GLN A 133 -34.82 7.61 -17.48
CA GLN A 133 -34.05 7.91 -16.27
C GLN A 133 -32.73 8.60 -16.65
N VAL A 134 -32.08 9.21 -15.66
CA VAL A 134 -30.75 9.78 -15.79
C VAL A 134 -29.88 9.42 -14.60
N GLU A 135 -28.59 9.37 -14.85
CA GLU A 135 -27.53 9.15 -13.85
C GLU A 135 -26.67 10.42 -13.72
N PHE A 136 -25.96 10.57 -12.60
CA PHE A 136 -25.20 11.78 -12.28
C PHE A 136 -23.70 11.65 -12.56
N GLY A 137 -23.32 10.70 -13.42
CA GLY A 137 -21.91 10.45 -13.76
C GLY A 137 -21.11 9.91 -12.55
N GLN A 138 -19.83 10.20 -12.52
CA GLN A 138 -18.95 9.66 -11.47
C GLN A 138 -19.35 10.11 -10.05
N LYS A 139 -19.81 11.35 -9.88
CA LYS A 139 -20.25 11.88 -8.58
C LYS A 139 -21.57 11.26 -8.08
N GLY A 140 -22.36 10.65 -8.96
CA GLY A 140 -23.58 9.91 -8.60
C GLY A 140 -23.36 8.42 -8.42
N LYS A 141 -22.13 7.92 -8.58
CA LYS A 141 -21.73 6.53 -8.37
C LYS A 141 -20.91 6.41 -7.07
N ASP A 142 -20.73 5.19 -6.63
CA ASP A 142 -19.93 4.84 -5.45
C ASP A 142 -20.34 5.61 -4.17
N LEU A 143 -21.63 5.97 -4.07
CA LEU A 143 -22.15 6.66 -2.90
C LEU A 143 -22.11 5.76 -1.67
N THR A 144 -21.72 6.35 -0.55
CA THR A 144 -21.71 5.68 0.75
C THR A 144 -23.15 5.50 1.28
N TYR A 145 -23.34 4.56 2.21
CA TYR A 145 -24.61 4.41 2.93
C TYR A 145 -25.06 5.71 3.61
N LYS A 146 -24.13 6.52 4.11
CA LYS A 146 -24.43 7.84 4.70
C LYS A 146 -25.03 8.80 3.66
N GLN A 147 -24.43 8.90 2.48
CA GLN A 147 -24.94 9.76 1.39
C GLN A 147 -26.30 9.27 0.88
N LYS A 148 -26.45 7.95 0.68
CA LYS A 148 -27.75 7.34 0.36
C LYS A 148 -28.81 7.74 1.36
N THR A 149 -28.55 7.54 2.65
CA THR A 149 -29.51 7.88 3.73
C THR A 149 -29.81 9.38 3.78
N GLN A 150 -28.82 10.24 3.52
CA GLN A 150 -29.05 11.69 3.43
C GLN A 150 -30.00 12.03 2.27
N ILE A 151 -29.81 11.43 1.10
CA ILE A 151 -30.68 11.64 -0.06
C ILE A 151 -32.09 11.10 0.19
N GLU A 152 -32.23 9.91 0.78
CA GLU A 152 -33.53 9.31 1.14
C GLU A 152 -34.32 10.19 2.13
N LYS A 153 -33.64 10.81 3.11
CA LYS A 153 -34.24 11.75 4.06
C LYS A 153 -34.83 13.00 3.41
N LEU A 154 -34.37 13.38 2.21
CA LEU A 154 -34.95 14.50 1.46
C LEU A 154 -36.37 14.19 0.95
N LYS A 155 -36.77 12.93 0.91
CA LYS A 155 -38.09 12.46 0.43
C LYS A 155 -38.47 13.02 -0.94
N LEU A 156 -37.49 13.20 -1.82
CA LEU A 156 -37.71 13.70 -3.19
C LEU A 156 -38.20 12.54 -4.07
N PRO A 157 -39.32 12.72 -4.77
CA PRO A 157 -39.87 11.66 -5.61
C PRO A 157 -38.99 11.40 -6.84
N GLY A 158 -38.96 10.15 -7.29
CA GLY A 158 -38.23 9.74 -8.50
C GLY A 158 -36.75 9.50 -8.32
N LEU A 159 -36.21 9.65 -7.12
CA LEU A 159 -34.86 9.23 -6.80
C LEU A 159 -34.87 7.77 -6.32
N THR A 160 -33.99 6.96 -6.88
CA THR A 160 -33.78 5.57 -6.51
C THR A 160 -32.31 5.22 -6.53
N PHE A 161 -31.96 4.07 -5.93
CA PHE A 161 -30.58 3.61 -5.86
C PHE A 161 -30.45 2.22 -6.46
N GLU A 162 -29.39 2.04 -7.24
CA GLU A 162 -28.89 0.72 -7.61
C GLU A 162 -27.75 0.38 -6.66
N THR A 163 -27.78 -0.80 -6.04
CA THR A 163 -26.68 -1.30 -5.20
C THR A 163 -25.64 -1.94 -6.08
N GLU A 164 -24.41 -1.55 -5.94
CA GLU A 164 -23.28 -2.09 -6.66
C GLU A 164 -22.17 -2.48 -5.67
N LYS A 165 -21.31 -3.43 -6.04
CA LYS A 165 -20.10 -3.74 -5.27
C LYS A 165 -18.99 -2.76 -5.62
N LYS A 166 -18.28 -2.30 -4.59
CA LYS A 166 -17.07 -1.49 -4.68
C LYS A 166 -15.97 -2.16 -3.88
N ARG A 167 -14.74 -2.11 -4.38
CA ARG A 167 -13.58 -2.50 -3.60
C ARG A 167 -13.29 -1.42 -2.55
N PHE A 168 -13.06 -1.82 -1.32
CA PHE A 168 -12.81 -0.96 -0.18
C PHE A 168 -11.45 -1.27 0.45
N TYR A 169 -10.68 -0.23 0.74
CA TYR A 169 -9.35 -0.28 1.33
C TYR A 169 -9.36 0.49 2.65
N PRO A 170 -9.56 -0.19 3.79
CA PRO A 170 -9.82 0.47 5.09
C PRO A 170 -8.67 1.36 5.57
N ASN A 171 -7.45 1.11 5.10
CA ASN A 171 -6.25 1.80 5.55
C ASN A 171 -5.79 2.94 4.61
N GLY A 172 -6.59 3.32 3.60
CA GLY A 172 -6.26 4.41 2.68
C GLY A 172 -4.98 4.16 1.87
N ASN A 173 -3.98 5.03 1.97
CA ASN A 173 -2.73 4.94 1.20
C ASN A 173 -1.68 3.94 1.75
N PHE A 174 -2.09 3.03 2.58
CA PHE A 174 -1.26 2.00 3.22
C PHE A 174 -0.77 0.94 2.22
N ALA A 175 0.53 0.82 2.00
CA ALA A 175 1.16 -0.12 1.06
C ALA A 175 0.52 -0.12 -0.35
N SER A 176 0.01 1.02 -0.80
CA SER A 176 -0.92 1.12 -1.95
C SER A 176 -0.35 0.51 -3.23
N HIS A 177 0.94 0.68 -3.50
CA HIS A 177 1.57 0.13 -4.70
C HIS A 177 1.75 -1.40 -4.63
N LEU A 178 1.85 -1.98 -3.44
CA LEU A 178 2.00 -3.43 -3.28
C LEU A 178 0.64 -4.13 -3.21
N ILE A 179 -0.32 -3.59 -2.45
CA ILE A 179 -1.71 -4.07 -2.43
C ILE A 179 -2.34 -3.85 -3.81
N GLY A 180 -2.15 -2.65 -4.36
CA GLY A 180 -2.68 -2.27 -5.66
C GLY A 180 -4.12 -1.75 -5.60
N LEU A 181 -4.73 -1.77 -6.76
CA LEU A 181 -6.08 -1.26 -7.00
C LEU A 181 -6.88 -2.28 -7.82
N ALA A 182 -8.11 -2.54 -7.42
CA ALA A 182 -9.14 -3.13 -8.26
C ALA A 182 -10.20 -2.08 -8.63
N ASP A 183 -10.59 -2.05 -9.90
CA ASP A 183 -11.59 -1.13 -10.42
C ASP A 183 -12.58 -1.85 -11.32
N LYS A 184 -13.70 -1.20 -11.63
CA LYS A 184 -14.68 -1.74 -12.57
C LYS A 184 -14.12 -1.71 -13.99
N ASP A 185 -14.11 -2.86 -14.62
CA ASP A 185 -13.79 -3.00 -16.03
C ASP A 185 -14.87 -2.28 -16.86
N PRO A 186 -14.51 -1.37 -17.77
CA PRO A 186 -15.48 -0.55 -18.51
C PRO A 186 -16.48 -1.36 -19.37
N ASP A 187 -16.04 -2.52 -19.87
CA ASP A 187 -16.85 -3.33 -20.78
C ASP A 187 -17.80 -4.27 -20.03
N THR A 188 -17.36 -4.81 -18.90
CA THR A 188 -18.09 -5.83 -18.15
C THR A 188 -18.74 -5.31 -16.88
N ASN A 189 -18.38 -4.12 -16.43
CA ASN A 189 -18.76 -3.50 -15.14
C ASN A 189 -18.40 -4.36 -13.90
N LYS A 190 -17.48 -5.35 -14.05
CA LYS A 190 -17.03 -6.22 -12.95
C LYS A 190 -15.73 -5.72 -12.37
N LEU A 191 -15.52 -5.96 -11.08
CA LEU A 191 -14.26 -5.65 -10.41
C LEU A 191 -13.11 -6.48 -11.01
N LYS A 192 -12.04 -5.80 -11.38
CA LYS A 192 -10.82 -6.36 -11.97
C LYS A 192 -9.59 -5.71 -11.36
N GLY A 193 -8.59 -6.49 -11.06
CA GLY A 193 -7.31 -5.99 -10.56
C GLY A 193 -6.58 -5.16 -11.62
N VAL A 194 -6.19 -3.93 -11.26
CA VAL A 194 -5.50 -2.96 -12.12
C VAL A 194 -4.00 -2.93 -11.85
N SER A 195 -3.60 -3.02 -10.60
CA SER A 195 -2.19 -2.98 -10.16
C SER A 195 -1.96 -3.82 -8.91
N GLY A 196 -0.69 -4.05 -8.56
CA GLY A 196 -0.27 -4.73 -7.33
C GLY A 196 -0.83 -6.13 -7.15
N ALA A 197 -1.01 -6.56 -5.90
CA ALA A 197 -1.57 -7.86 -5.54
C ALA A 197 -2.97 -8.07 -6.13
N GLU A 198 -3.79 -7.02 -6.20
CA GLU A 198 -5.11 -7.06 -6.82
C GLU A 198 -5.05 -7.56 -8.28
N LYS A 199 -4.03 -7.14 -9.04
CA LYS A 199 -3.82 -7.56 -10.43
C LYS A 199 -3.15 -8.93 -10.52
N VAL A 200 -2.08 -9.14 -9.77
CA VAL A 200 -1.30 -10.39 -9.81
C VAL A 200 -2.16 -11.59 -9.44
N PHE A 201 -3.05 -11.42 -8.46
CA PHE A 201 -3.92 -12.48 -7.95
C PHE A 201 -5.37 -12.36 -8.41
N ASP A 202 -5.64 -11.57 -9.46
CA ASP A 202 -7.01 -11.35 -9.96
C ASP A 202 -7.72 -12.68 -10.31
N SER A 203 -6.99 -13.65 -10.86
CA SER A 203 -7.54 -14.97 -11.20
C SER A 203 -8.08 -15.74 -10.00
N TYR A 204 -7.50 -15.56 -8.82
CA TYR A 204 -7.95 -16.14 -7.55
C TYR A 204 -9.06 -15.28 -6.92
N LEU A 205 -8.83 -13.97 -6.88
CA LEU A 205 -9.71 -13.03 -6.19
C LEU A 205 -11.10 -12.87 -6.83
N LYS A 206 -11.24 -12.94 -8.17
CA LYS A 206 -12.47 -12.56 -8.89
C LYS A 206 -13.64 -13.52 -8.75
N GLY A 207 -13.41 -14.77 -8.31
CA GLY A 207 -14.44 -15.79 -8.25
C GLY A 207 -15.01 -16.21 -9.60
N LYS A 208 -16.11 -16.95 -9.59
CA LYS A 208 -16.85 -17.39 -10.79
C LYS A 208 -18.32 -17.05 -10.65
N THR A 209 -18.87 -16.41 -11.66
CA THR A 209 -20.31 -16.07 -11.72
C THR A 209 -21.18 -17.31 -11.75
N GLY A 210 -22.25 -17.27 -10.98
CA GLY A 210 -23.35 -18.22 -11.07
C GLY A 210 -24.46 -17.75 -12.00
N LYS A 211 -25.48 -18.56 -12.17
CA LYS A 211 -26.69 -18.26 -12.95
C LYS A 211 -27.89 -18.70 -12.15
N ASN A 212 -28.83 -17.79 -11.95
CA ASN A 212 -30.16 -18.14 -11.47
C ASN A 212 -31.13 -18.07 -12.64
N SER A 213 -31.65 -19.21 -13.02
CA SER A 213 -32.66 -19.31 -14.08
C SER A 213 -33.99 -19.68 -13.44
N TYR A 214 -35.03 -18.90 -13.69
CA TYR A 214 -36.37 -19.17 -13.21
C TYR A 214 -37.40 -18.77 -14.25
N LYS A 215 -38.54 -19.46 -14.27
CA LYS A 215 -39.65 -19.11 -15.16
C LYS A 215 -40.65 -18.21 -14.43
N GLN A 216 -41.02 -17.14 -15.09
CA GLN A 216 -42.14 -16.28 -14.65
C GLN A 216 -43.30 -16.43 -15.61
N ASP A 217 -44.50 -16.44 -15.07
CA ASP A 217 -45.69 -16.37 -15.90
C ASP A 217 -45.93 -14.97 -16.49
N ILE A 218 -46.99 -14.80 -17.26
CA ILE A 218 -47.32 -13.51 -17.90
C ILE A 218 -47.64 -12.40 -16.88
N TRP A 219 -47.88 -12.75 -15.64
CA TRP A 219 -48.20 -11.86 -14.54
C TRP A 219 -46.96 -11.55 -13.67
N GLY A 220 -45.82 -12.13 -14.05
CA GLY A 220 -44.56 -11.96 -13.31
C GLY A 220 -44.42 -12.87 -12.07
N MET A 221 -45.32 -13.84 -11.88
CA MET A 221 -45.25 -14.77 -10.76
C MET A 221 -44.30 -15.93 -11.10
N LEU A 222 -43.55 -16.39 -10.08
CA LEU A 222 -42.64 -17.54 -10.22
C LEU A 222 -43.44 -18.83 -10.48
N VAL A 223 -43.00 -19.58 -11.51
CA VAL A 223 -43.54 -20.91 -11.78
C VAL A 223 -42.89 -21.90 -10.81
N PRO A 224 -43.63 -22.61 -9.97
CA PRO A 224 -43.06 -23.57 -9.02
C PRO A 224 -42.19 -24.62 -9.70
N ASN A 225 -41.09 -25.02 -9.03
CA ASN A 225 -40.10 -26.02 -9.50
C ASN A 225 -39.42 -25.68 -10.84
N SER A 226 -39.33 -24.39 -11.20
CA SER A 226 -38.68 -23.94 -12.43
C SER A 226 -37.30 -23.30 -12.17
N GLU A 227 -36.79 -23.39 -10.95
CA GLU A 227 -35.51 -22.84 -10.58
C GLU A 227 -34.40 -23.81 -10.94
N ASP A 228 -33.49 -23.35 -11.82
CA ASP A 228 -32.20 -23.99 -12.09
C ASP A 228 -31.13 -22.97 -11.80
N SER A 229 -30.35 -23.17 -10.73
CA SER A 229 -29.35 -22.24 -10.29
C SER A 229 -27.98 -22.89 -10.21
N ILE A 230 -27.01 -22.24 -10.84
CA ILE A 230 -25.60 -22.52 -10.63
C ILE A 230 -25.13 -21.47 -9.61
N LYS A 231 -24.76 -21.91 -8.42
CA LYS A 231 -24.24 -21.00 -7.38
C LYS A 231 -23.00 -20.29 -7.86
N ALA A 232 -22.88 -18.99 -7.54
CA ALA A 232 -21.64 -18.28 -7.69
C ALA A 232 -20.56 -18.91 -6.78
N GLN A 233 -19.35 -18.99 -7.26
CA GLN A 233 -18.17 -19.37 -6.44
C GLN A 233 -17.44 -18.10 -6.07
N ASN A 234 -17.38 -17.78 -4.79
CA ASN A 234 -16.66 -16.62 -4.29
C ASN A 234 -15.16 -16.72 -4.62
N GLY A 235 -14.50 -15.59 -4.71
CA GLY A 235 -13.05 -15.55 -4.90
C GLY A 235 -12.30 -16.03 -3.66
N ASP A 236 -11.09 -16.53 -3.90
CA ASP A 236 -10.19 -17.01 -2.87
C ASP A 236 -9.52 -15.85 -2.13
N ASP A 237 -9.26 -16.01 -0.86
CA ASP A 237 -8.64 -14.99 -0.02
C ASP A 237 -7.11 -15.04 -0.13
N VAL A 238 -6.48 -13.86 -0.20
CA VAL A 238 -5.02 -13.70 -0.31
C VAL A 238 -4.47 -13.14 1.00
N HIS A 239 -3.57 -13.88 1.63
CA HIS A 239 -2.83 -13.43 2.80
C HIS A 239 -1.44 -12.98 2.39
N LEU A 240 -1.09 -11.72 2.66
CA LEU A 240 0.22 -11.16 2.38
C LEU A 240 1.17 -11.42 3.55
N THR A 241 2.47 -11.27 3.31
CA THR A 241 3.49 -11.30 4.38
C THR A 241 3.61 -9.95 5.10
N LEU A 242 2.96 -8.89 4.56
CA LEU A 242 2.94 -7.57 5.17
C LEU A 242 2.44 -7.64 6.62
N ASP A 243 3.16 -6.97 7.50
CA ASP A 243 2.74 -6.75 8.88
C ASP A 243 2.21 -5.32 9.03
N SER A 244 0.96 -5.18 9.45
CA SER A 244 0.32 -3.87 9.55
C SER A 244 1.03 -2.92 10.52
N ASN A 245 1.69 -3.42 11.57
CA ASN A 245 2.41 -2.57 12.51
C ASN A 245 3.72 -2.07 11.90
N ILE A 246 4.48 -2.98 11.25
CA ILE A 246 5.72 -2.61 10.55
C ILE A 246 5.41 -1.64 9.40
N GLN A 247 4.32 -1.89 8.66
CA GLN A 247 3.91 -0.99 7.58
C GLN A 247 3.60 0.43 8.09
N VAL A 248 2.97 0.56 9.27
CA VAL A 248 2.75 1.88 9.89
C VAL A 248 4.07 2.59 10.19
N PHE A 249 5.09 1.87 10.66
CA PHE A 249 6.41 2.47 10.89
C PHE A 249 7.01 3.00 9.58
N VAL A 250 6.86 2.23 8.49
CA VAL A 250 7.32 2.66 7.16
C VAL A 250 6.57 3.90 6.69
N GLU A 251 5.22 3.89 6.75
CA GLU A 251 4.41 5.02 6.27
C GLU A 251 4.74 6.32 7.02
N ASN A 252 4.79 6.27 8.36
CA ASN A 252 5.08 7.44 9.18
C ASN A 252 6.48 8.00 8.89
N ALA A 253 7.50 7.14 8.78
CA ALA A 253 8.86 7.56 8.49
C ALA A 253 8.97 8.21 7.12
N LEU A 254 8.29 7.67 6.10
CA LEU A 254 8.31 8.25 4.76
C LEU A 254 7.54 9.57 4.70
N ASP A 255 6.43 9.72 5.43
CA ASP A 255 5.68 10.98 5.49
C ASP A 255 6.53 12.08 6.15
N GLU A 256 7.23 11.78 7.25
CA GLU A 256 8.19 12.71 7.89
C GLU A 256 9.31 13.12 6.91
N MET A 257 9.85 12.16 6.16
CA MET A 257 10.88 12.45 5.16
C MET A 257 10.36 13.34 4.02
N VAL A 258 9.09 13.16 3.59
CA VAL A 258 8.46 14.03 2.58
C VAL A 258 8.31 15.44 3.12
N ASP A 259 7.79 15.61 4.32
CA ASP A 259 7.60 16.92 4.94
C ASP A 259 8.93 17.67 5.12
N ARG A 260 10.00 16.93 5.41
CA ARG A 260 11.32 17.49 5.67
C ARG A 260 12.09 17.84 4.40
N TYR A 261 12.11 16.96 3.41
CA TYR A 261 13.02 17.05 2.25
C TYR A 261 12.33 17.31 0.92
N GLU A 262 11.01 17.11 0.83
CA GLU A 262 10.23 17.16 -0.43
C GLU A 262 10.93 16.40 -1.58
N PRO A 263 11.28 15.11 -1.40
CA PRO A 263 12.00 14.36 -2.40
C PRO A 263 11.13 14.09 -3.63
N LYS A 264 11.77 13.97 -4.79
CA LYS A 264 11.06 13.54 -6.00
C LYS A 264 10.60 12.09 -5.90
N ASP A 265 11.48 11.22 -5.44
CA ASP A 265 11.21 9.80 -5.21
C ASP A 265 11.78 9.38 -3.85
N LEU A 266 11.03 8.56 -3.14
CA LEU A 266 11.41 8.03 -1.83
C LEU A 266 10.78 6.65 -1.66
N PHE A 267 11.53 5.69 -1.13
CA PHE A 267 11.00 4.38 -0.76
C PHE A 267 11.68 3.81 0.47
N ALA A 268 10.99 2.90 1.15
CA ALA A 268 11.58 2.02 2.15
C ALA A 268 10.92 0.64 2.11
N VAL A 269 11.75 -0.38 2.27
CA VAL A 269 11.36 -1.79 2.32
C VAL A 269 11.90 -2.42 3.58
N VAL A 270 11.07 -3.16 4.29
CA VAL A 270 11.44 -3.99 5.43
C VAL A 270 11.25 -5.45 5.05
N MET A 271 12.30 -6.27 5.19
CA MET A 271 12.26 -7.67 4.85
C MET A 271 12.85 -8.50 5.99
N ASP A 272 12.26 -9.65 6.26
CA ASP A 272 12.81 -10.69 7.14
C ASP A 272 14.10 -11.23 6.49
N ALA A 273 15.22 -11.05 7.18
CA ALA A 273 16.53 -11.41 6.64
C ALA A 273 16.72 -12.92 6.48
N LYS A 274 16.00 -13.77 7.25
CA LYS A 274 16.15 -15.22 7.29
C LYS A 274 15.22 -15.94 6.32
N THR A 275 14.09 -15.32 5.96
CA THR A 275 13.06 -15.95 5.11
C THR A 275 12.91 -15.32 3.75
N GLY A 276 13.19 -14.02 3.60
CA GLY A 276 12.91 -13.24 2.40
C GLY A 276 11.48 -12.68 2.34
N GLU A 277 10.70 -12.78 3.43
CA GLU A 277 9.37 -12.19 3.54
C GLU A 277 9.43 -10.66 3.56
N ILE A 278 8.73 -10.00 2.64
CA ILE A 278 8.56 -8.55 2.67
C ILE A 278 7.52 -8.22 3.74
N LEU A 279 7.96 -7.60 4.83
CA LEU A 279 7.15 -7.28 6.00
C LEU A 279 6.49 -5.91 5.92
N GLY A 280 7.10 -4.99 5.17
CA GLY A 280 6.59 -3.64 4.95
C GLY A 280 7.22 -2.99 3.74
N TYR A 281 6.45 -2.18 3.01
CA TYR A 281 6.91 -1.42 1.86
C TYR A 281 6.03 -0.21 1.60
N SER A 282 6.65 0.92 1.37
CA SER A 282 5.96 2.09 0.82
C SER A 282 6.91 2.92 -0.05
N GLN A 283 6.31 3.77 -0.88
CA GLN A 283 7.01 4.76 -1.71
C GLN A 283 6.30 6.10 -1.68
N ARG A 284 7.02 7.15 -2.08
CA ARG A 284 6.44 8.47 -2.34
C ARG A 284 6.91 8.98 -3.71
N PRO A 285 6.04 9.58 -4.51
CA PRO A 285 4.60 9.77 -4.28
C PRO A 285 3.82 8.46 -4.17
N THR A 286 2.74 8.47 -3.40
CA THR A 286 1.79 7.37 -3.26
C THR A 286 0.37 7.82 -3.61
N PHE A 287 -0.60 6.90 -3.61
CA PHE A 287 -2.00 7.17 -3.92
C PHE A 287 -2.92 6.48 -2.91
N ASN A 288 -4.14 6.98 -2.81
CA ASN A 288 -5.18 6.34 -2.01
C ASN A 288 -6.04 5.43 -2.91
N PRO A 289 -6.01 4.09 -2.75
CA PRO A 289 -6.74 3.17 -3.63
C PRO A 289 -8.27 3.24 -3.45
N ASP A 290 -8.77 3.65 -2.27
CA ASP A 290 -10.21 3.78 -2.04
C ASP A 290 -10.82 5.00 -2.75
N THR A 291 -10.14 6.15 -2.68
CA THR A 291 -10.58 7.41 -3.30
C THR A 291 -9.99 7.65 -4.67
N LYS A 292 -8.98 6.88 -5.07
CA LYS A 292 -8.15 7.05 -6.29
C LYS A 292 -7.42 8.40 -6.34
N LYS A 293 -7.36 9.12 -5.21
CA LYS A 293 -6.61 10.35 -5.12
C LYS A 293 -5.13 10.09 -5.40
N ASP A 294 -4.55 10.91 -6.26
CA ASP A 294 -3.14 10.88 -6.67
C ASP A 294 -2.69 9.63 -7.46
N PHE A 295 -3.59 8.72 -7.86
CA PHE A 295 -3.28 7.50 -8.62
C PHE A 295 -2.52 7.80 -9.93
N GLY A 296 -2.83 8.92 -10.61
CA GLY A 296 -2.17 9.33 -11.84
C GLY A 296 -0.78 9.97 -11.68
N LYS A 297 -0.35 10.30 -10.46
CA LYS A 297 0.97 10.92 -10.22
C LYS A 297 2.12 9.93 -10.42
N LYS A 298 2.00 8.74 -9.85
CA LYS A 298 2.97 7.66 -9.99
C LYS A 298 2.27 6.31 -9.77
N TRP A 299 2.01 5.58 -10.84
CA TRP A 299 1.34 4.28 -10.77
C TRP A 299 2.32 3.11 -10.69
N ALA A 300 3.56 3.30 -11.18
CA ALA A 300 4.58 2.26 -11.17
C ALA A 300 5.05 1.98 -9.73
N ASN A 301 5.28 0.70 -9.44
CA ASN A 301 5.83 0.25 -8.16
C ASN A 301 7.36 0.30 -8.21
N ASP A 302 7.97 1.18 -7.40
CA ASP A 302 9.43 1.35 -7.38
C ASP A 302 10.17 0.12 -6.87
N LEU A 303 9.51 -0.75 -6.09
CA LEU A 303 10.14 -1.95 -5.57
C LEU A 303 10.69 -2.88 -6.68
N TYR A 304 9.95 -2.97 -7.82
CA TYR A 304 10.28 -3.96 -8.86
C TYR A 304 10.05 -3.50 -10.31
N GLN A 305 9.45 -2.33 -10.55
CA GLN A 305 9.17 -1.85 -11.92
C GLN A 305 10.12 -0.76 -12.41
N ASN A 306 10.66 0.03 -11.49
CA ASN A 306 11.59 1.10 -11.81
C ASN A 306 13.02 0.70 -11.44
N THR A 307 13.94 1.02 -12.35
CA THR A 307 15.38 0.80 -12.15
C THR A 307 16.08 2.11 -11.85
N TYR A 308 17.13 2.04 -11.07
CA TYR A 308 17.99 3.17 -10.70
C TYR A 308 19.44 2.71 -10.57
N GLU A 309 20.38 3.62 -10.60
CA GLU A 309 21.79 3.34 -10.30
C GLU A 309 21.99 3.26 -8.78
N PRO A 310 22.37 2.08 -8.22
CA PRO A 310 22.43 1.87 -6.78
C PRO A 310 23.58 2.59 -6.08
N GLY A 311 24.55 3.06 -6.83
CA GLY A 311 25.75 3.69 -6.28
C GLY A 311 26.48 2.78 -5.30
N SER A 312 27.01 3.37 -4.25
CA SER A 312 27.91 2.67 -3.31
C SER A 312 27.29 1.51 -2.53
N THR A 313 25.98 1.34 -2.50
CA THR A 313 25.37 0.12 -1.93
C THR A 313 25.75 -1.13 -2.73
N PHE A 314 25.97 -0.99 -4.04
CA PHE A 314 26.41 -2.07 -4.92
C PHE A 314 27.83 -2.57 -4.63
N LYS A 315 28.67 -1.77 -3.97
CA LYS A 315 30.06 -2.14 -3.59
C LYS A 315 30.12 -3.38 -2.72
N THR A 316 29.06 -3.69 -1.97
CA THR A 316 28.92 -4.91 -1.17
C THR A 316 29.20 -6.16 -2.01
N TYR A 317 28.63 -6.24 -3.21
CA TYR A 317 28.73 -7.43 -4.07
C TYR A 317 30.10 -7.53 -4.77
N GLY A 318 30.67 -6.39 -5.14
CA GLY A 318 32.04 -6.33 -5.67
C GLY A 318 33.09 -6.70 -4.61
N LEU A 319 32.90 -6.28 -3.36
CA LEU A 319 33.72 -6.69 -2.22
C LEU A 319 33.59 -8.20 -1.97
N ALA A 320 32.36 -8.72 -1.93
CA ALA A 320 32.12 -10.16 -1.73
C ALA A 320 32.80 -11.01 -2.82
N ALA A 321 32.73 -10.58 -4.09
CA ALA A 321 33.44 -11.23 -5.19
C ALA A 321 34.96 -11.21 -4.98
N ALA A 322 35.54 -10.07 -4.54
CA ALA A 322 36.97 -9.95 -4.27
C ALA A 322 37.42 -10.80 -3.06
N ILE A 323 36.58 -10.95 -2.05
CA ILE A 323 36.84 -11.84 -0.89
C ILE A 323 36.84 -13.31 -1.34
N GLU A 324 35.80 -13.71 -2.14
CA GLU A 324 35.66 -15.08 -2.64
C GLU A 324 36.86 -15.50 -3.49
N GLU A 325 37.38 -14.60 -4.32
CA GLU A 325 38.55 -14.82 -5.17
C GLU A 325 39.89 -14.62 -4.42
N GLY A 326 39.86 -14.37 -3.09
CA GLY A 326 41.06 -14.15 -2.28
C GLY A 326 41.87 -12.90 -2.68
N LYS A 327 41.20 -11.89 -3.24
CA LYS A 327 41.82 -10.64 -3.72
C LYS A 327 41.68 -9.45 -2.76
N PHE A 328 40.84 -9.59 -1.75
CA PHE A 328 40.70 -8.59 -0.69
C PHE A 328 41.58 -8.94 0.50
N GLU A 329 42.57 -8.11 0.72
CA GLU A 329 43.52 -8.20 1.85
C GLU A 329 43.30 -6.97 2.76
N PRO A 330 42.60 -7.08 3.90
CA PRO A 330 42.14 -5.93 4.70
C PRO A 330 43.21 -4.89 5.02
N ASN A 331 44.41 -5.33 5.35
CA ASN A 331 45.53 -4.46 5.76
C ASN A 331 46.43 -3.99 4.61
N LYS A 332 46.22 -4.54 3.40
CA LYS A 332 47.01 -4.14 2.23
C LYS A 332 46.64 -2.74 1.81
N LYS A 333 47.64 -1.89 1.63
CA LYS A 333 47.43 -0.49 1.27
C LYS A 333 47.22 -0.33 -0.24
N PHE A 334 46.42 0.67 -0.59
CA PHE A 334 46.20 1.14 -1.95
C PHE A 334 46.20 2.66 -1.97
N LYS A 335 46.48 3.26 -3.11
CA LYS A 335 46.42 4.71 -3.32
C LYS A 335 44.95 5.10 -3.59
N SER A 336 44.38 5.97 -2.77
CA SER A 336 43.06 6.58 -2.93
C SER A 336 43.17 7.92 -3.71
N GLY A 337 42.01 8.54 -3.98
CA GLY A 337 41.87 9.84 -4.62
C GLY A 337 41.18 9.75 -5.97
N HIS A 338 41.92 9.51 -7.05
CA HIS A 338 41.28 9.34 -8.38
C HIS A 338 42.02 8.33 -9.24
N ARG A 339 41.35 7.90 -10.31
CA ARG A 339 41.91 7.11 -11.42
C ARG A 339 41.47 7.70 -12.75
N GLU A 340 42.34 7.70 -13.72
CA GLU A 340 42.03 8.09 -15.10
C GLU A 340 41.73 6.86 -15.93
N ILE A 341 40.55 6.87 -16.60
CA ILE A 341 40.04 5.78 -17.45
C ILE A 341 39.54 6.39 -18.74
N ASP A 342 40.10 6.01 -19.88
CA ASP A 342 39.72 6.51 -21.21
C ASP A 342 39.64 8.05 -21.30
N GLY A 343 40.58 8.77 -20.59
CA GLY A 343 40.62 10.23 -20.54
C GLY A 343 39.66 10.87 -19.51
N PHE A 344 38.85 10.07 -18.80
CA PHE A 344 37.97 10.54 -17.72
C PHE A 344 38.60 10.31 -16.36
N LYS A 345 38.61 11.34 -15.50
CA LYS A 345 39.03 11.21 -14.10
C LYS A 345 37.85 10.81 -13.23
N ILE A 346 37.95 9.66 -12.57
CA ILE A 346 36.97 9.15 -11.62
C ILE A 346 37.53 9.34 -10.22
N TYR A 347 36.85 10.15 -9.42
CA TYR A 347 37.27 10.53 -8.08
C TYR A 347 36.61 9.69 -7.00
N ASP A 348 37.26 9.56 -5.86
CA ASP A 348 36.60 9.28 -4.58
C ASP A 348 35.80 10.52 -4.17
N TRP A 349 34.89 10.42 -3.20
CA TRP A 349 34.14 11.59 -2.74
C TRP A 349 35.01 12.64 -2.02
N ASN A 350 36.20 12.24 -1.58
CA ASN A 350 37.28 13.14 -1.22
C ASN A 350 38.26 13.22 -2.41
N ASP A 351 38.18 14.28 -3.19
CA ASP A 351 38.88 14.44 -4.45
C ASP A 351 40.43 14.37 -4.29
N ASP A 352 40.94 14.85 -3.16
CA ASP A 352 42.39 14.79 -2.83
C ASP A 352 42.83 13.38 -2.39
N GLY A 353 41.84 12.52 -2.03
CA GLY A 353 42.02 11.20 -1.47
C GLY A 353 42.54 11.21 -0.03
N TRP A 354 42.85 10.03 0.47
CA TRP A 354 43.41 9.79 1.82
C TRP A 354 44.83 9.24 1.74
N GLY A 355 45.48 9.36 0.60
CA GLY A 355 46.80 8.80 0.35
C GLY A 355 46.78 7.27 0.26
N ASN A 356 47.82 6.62 0.84
CA ASN A 356 47.90 5.16 0.88
C ASN A 356 47.25 4.61 2.13
N ILE A 357 46.00 4.10 2.00
CA ILE A 357 45.21 3.57 3.11
C ILE A 357 44.97 2.06 2.95
N PRO A 358 44.69 1.32 4.05
CA PRO A 358 44.31 -0.08 4.00
C PRO A 358 43.04 -0.31 3.19
N MET A 359 42.88 -1.48 2.56
CA MET A 359 41.64 -1.81 1.80
C MET A 359 40.40 -1.77 2.68
N THR A 360 40.47 -2.24 3.95
CA THR A 360 39.34 -2.14 4.89
C THR A 360 38.93 -0.69 5.14
N THR A 361 39.90 0.24 5.37
CA THR A 361 39.63 1.67 5.52
C THR A 361 39.00 2.25 4.25
N GLY A 362 39.53 1.87 3.07
CA GLY A 362 38.97 2.31 1.79
C GLY A 362 37.51 1.85 1.60
N PHE A 363 37.14 0.65 2.03
CA PHE A 363 35.74 0.19 1.99
C PHE A 363 34.88 0.96 2.99
N THR A 364 35.38 1.17 4.22
CA THR A 364 34.70 1.97 5.25
C THR A 364 34.43 3.40 4.74
N TYR A 365 35.41 4.01 4.08
CA TYR A 365 35.29 5.34 3.45
C TYR A 365 34.51 5.33 2.13
N SER A 366 34.06 4.18 1.71
CA SER A 366 33.34 4.05 0.43
C SER A 366 34.15 4.52 -0.79
N ALA A 367 35.48 4.28 -0.81
CA ALA A 367 36.35 4.71 -1.90
C ALA A 367 35.99 4.01 -3.23
N ASN A 368 35.77 4.79 -4.30
CA ASN A 368 35.55 4.30 -5.67
C ASN A 368 36.83 3.66 -6.23
N THR A 369 37.98 4.28 -5.92
CA THR A 369 39.29 3.81 -6.36
C THR A 369 39.63 2.41 -5.83
N LEU A 370 39.17 2.07 -4.61
CA LEU A 370 39.27 0.70 -4.08
C LEU A 370 38.50 -0.28 -4.95
N MET A 371 37.25 0.04 -5.27
CA MET A 371 36.37 -0.89 -6.00
C MET A 371 36.89 -1.15 -7.43
N MET A 372 37.34 -0.10 -8.11
CA MET A 372 38.03 -0.24 -9.41
C MET A 372 39.29 -1.12 -9.29
N LYS A 373 40.09 -0.96 -8.22
CA LYS A 373 41.23 -1.82 -7.97
C LYS A 373 40.84 -3.28 -7.68
N LEU A 374 39.84 -3.51 -6.87
CA LEU A 374 39.35 -4.87 -6.58
C LEU A 374 38.86 -5.55 -7.84
N GLN A 375 38.12 -4.82 -8.69
CA GLN A 375 37.65 -5.34 -9.98
C GLN A 375 38.85 -5.70 -10.91
N ASP A 376 39.92 -4.88 -10.93
CA ASP A 376 41.12 -5.25 -11.69
C ASP A 376 41.75 -6.54 -11.18
N LEU A 377 41.81 -6.72 -9.86
CA LEU A 377 42.38 -7.92 -9.24
C LEU A 377 41.57 -9.18 -9.46
N VAL A 378 40.23 -9.05 -9.49
CA VAL A 378 39.28 -10.15 -9.81
C VAL A 378 39.25 -10.45 -11.29
N GLY A 379 39.39 -9.42 -12.13
CA GLY A 379 39.19 -9.44 -13.57
C GLY A 379 37.72 -9.10 -13.95
N ALA A 380 37.56 -8.30 -14.99
CA ALA A 380 36.26 -7.75 -15.40
C ALA A 380 35.21 -8.82 -15.67
N ASP A 381 35.56 -9.87 -16.44
CA ASP A 381 34.63 -10.95 -16.80
C ASP A 381 34.14 -11.74 -15.58
N LYS A 382 35.06 -12.03 -14.64
CA LYS A 382 34.70 -12.69 -13.38
C LYS A 382 33.81 -11.78 -12.50
N ALA A 383 34.11 -10.49 -12.41
CA ALA A 383 33.30 -9.53 -11.65
C ALA A 383 31.88 -9.49 -12.22
N LYS A 384 31.72 -9.40 -13.56
CA LYS A 384 30.41 -9.49 -14.21
C LYS A 384 29.69 -10.80 -13.88
N ALA A 385 30.39 -11.94 -13.97
CA ALA A 385 29.82 -13.24 -13.63
C ALA A 385 29.33 -13.32 -12.18
N TYR A 386 30.01 -12.66 -11.21
CA TYR A 386 29.52 -12.56 -9.83
C TYR A 386 28.26 -11.69 -9.74
N TYR A 387 28.21 -10.54 -10.42
CA TYR A 387 26.98 -9.72 -10.44
C TYR A 387 25.79 -10.50 -11.00
N GLU A 388 25.99 -11.27 -12.08
CA GLU A 388 24.97 -12.14 -12.63
C GLU A 388 24.55 -13.31 -11.69
N LYS A 389 25.52 -13.86 -10.91
CA LYS A 389 25.24 -14.88 -9.87
C LYS A 389 24.45 -14.26 -8.71
N PHE A 390 24.66 -13.01 -8.34
CA PHE A 390 23.85 -12.27 -7.38
C PHE A 390 22.45 -11.90 -7.91
N GLY A 391 22.13 -12.27 -9.15
CA GLY A 391 20.80 -12.07 -9.74
C GLY A 391 20.60 -10.75 -10.45
N PHE A 392 21.62 -9.89 -10.55
CA PHE A 392 21.50 -8.63 -11.29
C PHE A 392 21.39 -8.88 -12.80
N GLY A 393 20.69 -7.98 -13.50
CA GLY A 393 20.38 -8.12 -14.92
C GLY A 393 19.28 -9.15 -15.24
N LYS A 394 18.61 -9.70 -14.21
CA LYS A 394 17.54 -10.70 -14.33
C LYS A 394 16.39 -10.37 -13.39
N LYS A 395 15.18 -10.84 -13.72
CA LYS A 395 14.06 -10.81 -12.79
C LYS A 395 14.33 -11.72 -11.61
N THR A 396 13.85 -11.34 -10.41
CA THR A 396 14.06 -12.11 -9.18
C THR A 396 13.28 -13.43 -9.17
N GLY A 397 12.22 -13.53 -9.98
CA GLY A 397 11.35 -14.70 -10.03
C GLY A 397 10.20 -14.66 -9.03
N GLY A 398 10.12 -13.63 -8.20
CA GLY A 398 8.97 -13.38 -7.34
C GLY A 398 7.69 -13.10 -8.14
N LEU A 399 6.54 -13.16 -7.46
CA LEU A 399 5.23 -12.90 -8.07
C LEU A 399 4.97 -11.38 -8.19
N PHE A 400 5.81 -10.71 -8.98
CA PHE A 400 5.71 -9.27 -9.24
C PHE A 400 5.19 -8.98 -10.64
N ASP A 401 4.25 -8.03 -10.75
CA ASP A 401 3.69 -7.62 -12.03
C ASP A 401 4.69 -6.75 -12.80
N SER A 402 5.07 -7.19 -14.00
CA SER A 402 5.92 -6.39 -14.90
C SER A 402 7.28 -6.00 -14.30
N GLU A 403 7.91 -6.93 -13.58
CA GLU A 403 9.23 -6.74 -12.97
C GLU A 403 10.27 -6.35 -14.04
N ALA A 404 11.04 -5.30 -13.75
CA ALA A 404 12.15 -4.85 -14.59
C ALA A 404 13.42 -5.67 -14.30
N PRO A 405 14.16 -6.12 -15.34
CA PRO A 405 15.35 -6.95 -15.16
C PRO A 405 16.59 -6.16 -14.72
N GLY A 406 16.58 -4.81 -14.81
CA GLY A 406 17.80 -4.02 -14.67
C GLY A 406 18.78 -4.25 -15.81
N ASN A 407 19.98 -3.68 -15.68
CA ASN A 407 21.04 -3.84 -16.69
C ASN A 407 22.42 -3.75 -16.03
N ILE A 408 23.32 -4.64 -16.43
CA ILE A 408 24.74 -4.59 -16.05
C ILE A 408 25.53 -4.05 -17.26
N ALA A 409 25.90 -2.78 -17.21
CA ALA A 409 26.65 -2.15 -18.30
C ALA A 409 28.15 -2.49 -18.23
N PHE A 410 28.66 -3.19 -19.26
CA PHE A 410 30.02 -3.70 -19.34
C PHE A 410 30.65 -3.58 -20.74
N ASP A 411 30.10 -2.71 -21.60
CA ASP A 411 30.46 -2.65 -23.01
C ASP A 411 31.84 -2.03 -23.28
N ASN A 412 32.26 -1.07 -22.43
CA ASN A 412 33.55 -0.39 -22.55
C ASN A 412 34.25 -0.32 -21.18
N GLU A 413 35.52 0.16 -21.17
CA GLU A 413 36.33 0.19 -19.95
C GLU A 413 35.74 1.11 -18.90
N LEU A 414 35.25 2.28 -19.31
CA LEU A 414 34.61 3.25 -18.39
C LEU A 414 33.40 2.62 -17.67
N GLN A 415 32.47 2.01 -18.43
CA GLN A 415 31.32 1.32 -17.86
C GLN A 415 31.71 0.18 -16.90
N ARG A 416 32.73 -0.61 -17.28
CA ARG A 416 33.23 -1.67 -16.40
C ARG A 416 33.69 -1.11 -15.06
N LYS A 417 34.45 0.00 -15.08
CA LYS A 417 34.97 0.62 -13.84
C LYS A 417 33.87 1.27 -13.02
N THR A 418 32.95 2.00 -13.65
CA THR A 418 31.85 2.68 -12.96
C THR A 418 30.83 1.68 -12.39
N SER A 419 30.58 0.54 -13.05
CA SER A 419 29.78 -0.55 -12.52
C SER A 419 30.33 -1.14 -11.21
N SER A 420 31.66 -1.08 -10.97
CA SER A 420 32.24 -1.59 -9.73
C SER A 420 31.75 -0.87 -8.47
N PHE A 421 31.23 0.35 -8.61
CA PHE A 421 30.69 1.15 -7.53
C PHE A 421 29.21 1.57 -7.77
N GLY A 422 28.52 0.85 -8.68
CA GLY A 422 27.07 0.97 -8.89
C GLY A 422 26.62 2.15 -9.74
N GLN A 423 27.48 2.71 -10.57
CA GLN A 423 27.10 3.62 -11.65
C GLN A 423 27.14 2.90 -12.99
N SER A 424 26.41 3.38 -13.99
CA SER A 424 26.16 2.72 -15.28
C SER A 424 25.39 1.38 -15.19
N THR A 425 25.31 0.75 -14.03
CA THR A 425 24.50 -0.45 -13.78
C THR A 425 23.18 -0.04 -13.13
N THR A 426 22.05 -0.54 -13.66
CA THR A 426 20.72 -0.25 -13.13
C THR A 426 20.10 -1.48 -12.51
N VAL A 427 19.46 -1.31 -11.36
CA VAL A 427 18.84 -2.38 -10.55
C VAL A 427 17.48 -1.94 -10.01
N THR A 428 16.69 -2.89 -9.55
CA THR A 428 15.49 -2.62 -8.74
C THR A 428 15.79 -2.84 -7.25
N PRO A 429 15.04 -2.22 -6.32
CA PRO A 429 15.18 -2.48 -4.89
C PRO A 429 15.02 -3.96 -4.53
N VAL A 430 14.12 -4.70 -5.19
CA VAL A 430 13.92 -6.12 -4.91
C VAL A 430 15.13 -6.96 -5.34
N GLN A 431 15.83 -6.61 -6.41
CA GLN A 431 17.09 -7.27 -6.79
C GLN A 431 18.18 -7.02 -5.75
N MET A 432 18.29 -5.81 -5.23
CA MET A 432 19.24 -5.47 -4.17
C MET A 432 18.96 -6.29 -2.90
N LEU A 433 17.67 -6.40 -2.50
CA LEU A 433 17.29 -7.22 -1.35
C LEU A 433 17.56 -8.71 -1.59
N GLN A 434 17.27 -9.24 -2.78
CA GLN A 434 17.60 -10.62 -3.13
C GLN A 434 19.10 -10.89 -3.00
N ALA A 435 19.93 -10.05 -3.57
CA ALA A 435 21.38 -10.18 -3.52
C ALA A 435 21.91 -10.07 -2.08
N GLU A 436 21.36 -9.14 -1.28
CA GLU A 436 21.75 -8.96 0.12
C GLU A 436 21.48 -10.22 0.96
N THR A 437 20.39 -10.97 0.67
CA THR A 437 20.12 -12.24 1.40
C THR A 437 21.27 -13.24 1.30
N ALA A 438 22.04 -13.25 0.21
CA ALA A 438 23.20 -14.13 0.10
C ALA A 438 24.28 -13.78 1.13
N ILE A 439 24.47 -12.48 1.40
CA ILE A 439 25.40 -12.01 2.44
C ILE A 439 24.88 -12.42 3.83
N LEU A 440 23.57 -12.22 4.09
CA LEU A 440 22.94 -12.43 5.39
C LEU A 440 22.67 -13.91 5.71
N ASN A 441 22.56 -14.78 4.70
CA ASN A 441 22.22 -16.19 4.85
C ASN A 441 23.35 -17.15 4.45
N GLN A 442 24.59 -16.85 4.86
CA GLN A 442 25.73 -17.76 4.71
C GLN A 442 26.01 -18.18 3.25
N GLY A 443 25.80 -17.29 2.31
CA GLY A 443 25.94 -17.52 0.87
C GLY A 443 24.66 -17.97 0.15
N ASN A 444 23.59 -18.28 0.87
CA ASN A 444 22.32 -18.69 0.27
C ASN A 444 21.48 -17.47 -0.13
N MET A 445 21.29 -17.27 -1.41
CA MET A 445 20.45 -16.19 -1.94
C MET A 445 18.98 -16.63 -1.94
N LEU A 446 18.11 -15.81 -1.31
CA LEU A 446 16.69 -16.09 -1.16
C LEU A 446 15.86 -15.29 -2.15
N GLU A 447 14.76 -15.87 -2.65
CA GLU A 447 13.75 -15.18 -3.43
C GLU A 447 12.89 -14.31 -2.49
N PRO A 448 12.85 -12.97 -2.67
CA PRO A 448 11.94 -12.12 -1.91
C PRO A 448 10.49 -12.39 -2.30
N TYR A 449 9.59 -12.48 -1.31
CA TYR A 449 8.18 -12.70 -1.56
C TYR A 449 7.28 -11.91 -0.59
N TYR A 450 6.05 -11.64 -1.04
CA TYR A 450 5.08 -10.86 -0.27
C TYR A 450 3.74 -11.56 -0.09
N VAL A 451 3.61 -12.82 -0.53
CA VAL A 451 2.40 -13.63 -0.35
C VAL A 451 2.66 -14.77 0.60
N LYS A 452 1.94 -14.80 1.71
CA LYS A 452 2.01 -15.86 2.71
C LYS A 452 1.19 -17.08 2.30
N SER A 453 -0.06 -16.86 1.84
CA SER A 453 -0.91 -17.95 1.35
C SER A 453 -2.08 -17.44 0.52
N ILE A 454 -2.64 -18.32 -0.31
CA ILE A 454 -3.94 -18.15 -0.96
C ILE A 454 -4.84 -19.24 -0.43
N GLN A 455 -6.02 -18.91 0.08
CA GLN A 455 -6.93 -19.81 0.73
C GLN A 455 -8.31 -19.79 0.08
N ASN A 456 -8.90 -20.95 -0.11
CA ASN A 456 -10.27 -21.05 -0.56
C ASN A 456 -11.21 -20.51 0.54
N LYS A 457 -12.02 -19.50 0.18
CA LYS A 457 -12.90 -18.81 1.13
C LYS A 457 -13.96 -19.73 1.76
N GLU A 458 -14.41 -20.78 1.06
CA GLU A 458 -15.50 -21.64 1.52
C GLU A 458 -14.98 -22.83 2.32
N SER A 459 -13.88 -23.46 1.87
CA SER A 459 -13.29 -24.64 2.53
C SER A 459 -12.18 -24.32 3.52
N ASN A 460 -11.64 -23.09 3.53
CA ASN A 460 -10.42 -22.68 4.23
C ASN A 460 -9.17 -23.50 3.84
N GLU A 461 -9.23 -24.22 2.74
CA GLU A 461 -8.10 -24.98 2.23
C GLU A 461 -7.03 -24.05 1.62
N THR A 462 -5.76 -24.31 1.93
CA THR A 462 -4.65 -23.56 1.34
C THR A 462 -4.38 -24.05 -0.07
N ILE A 463 -4.67 -23.19 -1.06
CA ILE A 463 -4.43 -23.43 -2.49
C ILE A 463 -2.96 -23.22 -2.84
N LYS A 464 -2.35 -22.18 -2.27
CA LYS A 464 -0.95 -21.81 -2.49
C LYS A 464 -0.35 -21.29 -1.20
N LYS A 465 0.90 -21.66 -0.93
CA LYS A 465 1.68 -21.19 0.22
C LYS A 465 2.95 -20.52 -0.27
N GLY A 466 3.28 -19.35 0.30
CA GLY A 466 4.59 -18.73 0.16
C GLY A 466 5.60 -19.47 1.02
N GLU A 467 6.78 -19.71 0.47
CA GLU A 467 7.83 -20.46 1.16
C GLU A 467 9.20 -19.83 0.93
N LYS A 468 10.06 -19.94 1.92
CA LYS A 468 11.48 -19.62 1.77
C LYS A 468 12.07 -20.44 0.64
N LYS A 469 12.61 -19.77 -0.37
CA LYS A 469 13.20 -20.43 -1.53
C LYS A 469 14.62 -19.93 -1.77
N VAL A 470 15.58 -20.84 -1.78
CA VAL A 470 16.96 -20.55 -2.17
C VAL A 470 17.05 -20.56 -3.69
N VAL A 471 17.46 -19.44 -4.29
CA VAL A 471 17.55 -19.25 -5.76
C VAL A 471 18.98 -19.21 -6.28
N GLY A 472 19.96 -19.28 -5.39
CA GLY A 472 21.37 -19.32 -5.77
C GLY A 472 22.31 -19.32 -4.58
N ASN A 473 23.58 -19.60 -4.87
CA ASN A 473 24.68 -19.53 -3.92
C ASN A 473 25.86 -18.79 -4.57
N PRO A 474 25.81 -17.44 -4.68
CA PRO A 474 26.84 -16.67 -5.37
C PRO A 474 28.20 -16.71 -4.69
N ILE A 475 28.24 -16.91 -3.38
CA ILE A 475 29.46 -16.88 -2.54
C ILE A 475 29.44 -17.97 -1.47
N SER A 476 30.58 -18.27 -0.92
CA SER A 476 30.73 -19.20 0.22
C SER A 476 30.28 -18.55 1.55
N LYS A 477 29.99 -19.42 2.54
CA LYS A 477 29.68 -19.02 3.92
C LYS A 477 30.78 -18.15 4.56
N ASP A 478 32.04 -18.47 4.31
CA ASP A 478 33.20 -17.74 4.84
C ASP A 478 33.27 -16.32 4.25
N THR A 479 33.03 -16.21 2.94
CA THR A 479 32.97 -14.93 2.26
C THR A 479 31.80 -14.07 2.77
N ALA A 480 30.63 -14.65 2.94
CA ALA A 480 29.47 -13.95 3.51
C ALA A 480 29.79 -13.38 4.89
N LYS A 481 30.39 -14.17 5.80
CA LYS A 481 30.80 -13.73 7.13
C LYS A 481 31.85 -12.61 7.09
N LYS A 482 32.87 -12.72 6.20
CA LYS A 482 33.88 -11.69 6.03
C LYS A 482 33.30 -10.39 5.49
N THR A 483 32.35 -10.49 4.52
CA THR A 483 31.64 -9.31 3.97
C THR A 483 30.82 -8.64 5.06
N MET A 484 30.06 -9.37 5.88
CA MET A 484 29.34 -8.81 7.02
C MET A 484 30.26 -8.10 8.01
N THR A 485 31.49 -8.63 8.24
CA THR A 485 32.49 -7.98 9.10
C THR A 485 32.91 -6.62 8.55
N GLU A 486 33.09 -6.48 7.24
CA GLU A 486 33.42 -5.20 6.63
C GLU A 486 32.21 -4.22 6.63
N LEU A 487 30.97 -4.73 6.42
CA LEU A 487 29.73 -3.92 6.52
C LEU A 487 29.50 -3.41 7.95
N ASP A 488 29.84 -4.19 8.97
CA ASP A 488 29.80 -3.74 10.37
C ASP A 488 30.75 -2.56 10.62
N LYS A 489 31.95 -2.58 10.04
CA LYS A 489 32.90 -1.48 10.17
C LYS A 489 32.41 -0.19 9.52
N VAL A 490 31.63 -0.28 8.44
CA VAL A 490 31.06 0.90 7.77
C VAL A 490 30.24 1.74 8.74
N VAL A 491 29.50 1.12 9.65
CA VAL A 491 28.66 1.84 10.63
C VAL A 491 29.40 2.04 11.95
N ASN A 492 30.17 1.05 12.43
CA ASN A 492 30.57 0.97 13.82
C ASN A 492 32.05 1.26 14.10
N SER A 493 32.89 1.37 13.06
CA SER A 493 34.31 1.74 13.29
C SER A 493 34.45 3.19 13.75
N LYS A 494 35.60 3.52 14.35
CA LYS A 494 35.93 4.88 14.77
C LYS A 494 36.10 5.85 13.58
N GLU A 495 36.42 5.29 12.42
CA GLU A 495 36.67 6.01 11.16
C GLU A 495 35.39 6.12 10.29
N SER A 496 34.26 5.67 10.81
CA SER A 496 33.00 5.62 10.08
C SER A 496 32.44 7.01 9.81
N HIS A 497 31.96 7.21 8.56
CA HIS A 497 31.14 8.35 8.15
C HIS A 497 29.64 8.03 8.13
N ALA A 498 29.24 6.83 8.60
CA ALA A 498 27.84 6.38 8.65
C ALA A 498 27.34 6.18 10.10
N THR A 499 27.91 6.94 11.05
CA THR A 499 27.54 6.84 12.48
C THR A 499 26.09 7.27 12.76
N ASN A 500 25.51 8.08 11.88
CA ASN A 500 24.10 8.49 11.90
C ASN A 500 23.10 7.34 11.68
N TYR A 501 23.57 6.14 11.28
CA TYR A 501 22.75 4.91 11.20
C TYR A 501 22.86 4.01 12.44
N LYS A 502 23.58 4.43 13.49
CA LYS A 502 23.59 3.72 14.76
C LYS A 502 22.26 3.84 15.46
N ILE A 503 21.84 2.75 16.08
CA ILE A 503 20.61 2.66 16.89
C ILE A 503 21.01 2.16 18.27
N ASP A 504 20.59 2.87 19.31
CA ASP A 504 20.87 2.48 20.68
C ASP A 504 20.27 1.10 21.00
N GLY A 505 21.06 0.26 21.63
CA GLY A 505 20.69 -1.12 21.95
C GLY A 505 20.89 -2.12 20.81
N TYR A 506 20.96 -1.69 19.56
CA TYR A 506 21.06 -2.58 18.40
C TYR A 506 22.29 -2.30 17.55
N ARG A 507 23.10 -3.33 17.33
CA ARG A 507 24.24 -3.22 16.41
C ARG A 507 23.74 -3.32 14.98
N VAL A 508 23.68 -2.18 14.29
CA VAL A 508 23.35 -2.09 12.86
C VAL A 508 24.61 -2.24 12.04
N ALA A 509 24.52 -2.97 10.93
CA ALA A 509 25.54 -3.02 9.89
C ALA A 509 24.91 -2.74 8.52
N GLY A 510 25.70 -2.27 7.55
CA GLY A 510 25.15 -1.98 6.24
C GLY A 510 26.07 -1.11 5.39
N LYS A 511 25.53 -0.62 4.27
CA LYS A 511 26.26 0.21 3.31
C LYS A 511 25.44 1.42 2.88
N THR A 512 26.03 2.59 2.94
CA THR A 512 25.49 3.84 2.37
C THR A 512 25.66 3.86 0.86
N GLY A 513 24.72 4.48 0.16
CA GLY A 513 24.75 4.75 -1.27
C GLY A 513 24.57 6.22 -1.55
N THR A 514 25.35 6.71 -2.48
CA THR A 514 25.18 8.02 -3.11
C THR A 514 25.50 7.84 -4.58
N ALA A 515 24.55 8.12 -5.45
CA ALA A 515 24.70 8.04 -6.90
C ALA A 515 24.15 9.30 -7.55
N GLN A 516 24.76 9.76 -8.63
CA GLN A 516 24.15 10.79 -9.46
C GLN A 516 22.91 10.23 -10.15
N VAL A 517 21.86 11.04 -10.28
CA VAL A 517 20.63 10.65 -10.96
C VAL A 517 20.80 10.85 -12.46
N PRO A 518 20.61 9.79 -13.30
CA PRO A 518 20.68 9.93 -14.75
C PRO A 518 19.63 10.90 -15.31
N ASP A 519 20.02 11.79 -16.21
CA ASP A 519 19.07 12.60 -16.98
C ASP A 519 18.59 11.83 -18.20
N THR A 520 17.40 11.26 -18.08
CA THR A 520 16.78 10.45 -19.16
C THR A 520 16.33 11.27 -20.36
N LYS A 521 16.29 12.62 -20.25
CA LYS A 521 15.85 13.51 -21.34
C LYS A 521 17.03 14.05 -22.16
N ASN A 522 18.09 14.45 -21.48
CA ASN A 522 19.22 15.16 -22.10
C ASN A 522 20.46 14.26 -22.20
N GLY A 523 20.47 13.09 -21.57
CA GLY A 523 21.64 12.23 -21.40
C GLY A 523 22.59 12.76 -20.31
N GLY A 524 23.50 11.90 -19.83
CA GLY A 524 24.36 12.25 -18.69
C GLY A 524 23.61 12.18 -17.36
N TYR A 525 23.94 13.08 -16.45
CA TYR A 525 23.35 13.16 -15.11
C TYR A 525 22.62 14.49 -14.91
N VAL A 526 21.63 14.50 -14.01
CA VAL A 526 20.89 15.71 -13.66
C VAL A 526 21.82 16.73 -13.04
N ASP A 527 21.77 17.98 -13.53
CA ASP A 527 22.45 19.11 -12.95
C ASP A 527 21.58 19.79 -11.88
N GLY A 528 22.20 20.42 -10.88
CA GLY A 528 21.49 21.19 -9.86
C GLY A 528 22.11 21.08 -8.47
N ALA A 529 21.44 21.63 -7.46
CA ALA A 529 21.94 21.71 -6.10
C ALA A 529 22.06 20.34 -5.41
N ASN A 530 21.17 19.39 -5.74
CA ASN A 530 21.19 18.04 -5.16
C ASN A 530 20.80 16.97 -6.20
N PRO A 531 21.72 16.66 -7.16
CA PRO A 531 21.43 15.71 -8.24
C PRO A 531 21.60 14.25 -7.83
N TYR A 532 21.45 13.93 -6.54
CA TYR A 532 21.81 12.63 -6.00
C TYR A 532 20.60 11.78 -5.62
N PHE A 533 20.80 10.48 -5.80
CA PHE A 533 20.06 9.43 -5.12
C PHE A 533 20.88 8.98 -3.91
N VAL A 534 20.34 9.16 -2.71
CA VAL A 534 20.96 8.72 -1.46
C VAL A 534 20.22 7.51 -0.91
N SER A 535 20.93 6.50 -0.42
CA SER A 535 20.32 5.25 0.05
C SER A 535 21.13 4.61 1.17
N PHE A 536 20.49 3.68 1.88
CA PHE A 536 21.14 2.83 2.86
C PHE A 536 20.49 1.43 2.85
N MET A 537 21.32 0.42 2.63
CA MET A 537 20.99 -0.98 2.85
C MET A 537 21.58 -1.39 4.19
N GLY A 538 20.72 -1.57 5.18
CA GLY A 538 21.17 -1.90 6.54
C GLY A 538 20.40 -3.05 7.14
N TYR A 539 21.03 -3.78 8.04
CA TYR A 539 20.45 -4.93 8.73
C TYR A 539 20.85 -4.95 10.20
N ALA A 540 20.03 -5.59 11.00
CA ALA A 540 20.28 -5.77 12.43
C ALA A 540 19.63 -7.07 12.93
N PRO A 541 20.22 -7.70 13.99
CA PRO A 541 21.55 -7.46 14.55
C PRO A 541 22.69 -7.79 13.59
N ALA A 542 23.82 -7.09 13.68
CA ALA A 542 24.93 -7.21 12.73
C ALA A 542 25.53 -8.65 12.61
N LYS A 543 25.45 -9.48 13.65
CA LYS A 543 26.02 -10.84 13.68
C LYS A 543 25.05 -11.93 13.24
N ASP A 544 23.77 -11.80 13.59
CA ASP A 544 22.70 -12.72 13.23
C ASP A 544 21.47 -11.91 12.79
N PRO A 545 21.44 -11.46 11.53
CA PRO A 545 20.41 -10.56 11.03
C PRO A 545 19.03 -11.16 11.11
N GLU A 546 18.10 -10.42 11.72
CA GLU A 546 16.67 -10.71 11.73
C GLU A 546 15.92 -9.86 10.69
N VAL A 547 16.33 -8.60 10.57
CA VAL A 547 15.66 -7.61 9.71
C VAL A 547 16.69 -6.95 8.80
N VAL A 548 16.32 -6.78 7.55
CA VAL A 548 16.99 -5.89 6.59
C VAL A 548 16.03 -4.79 6.15
N VAL A 549 16.50 -3.57 6.14
CA VAL A 549 15.77 -2.39 5.64
C VAL A 549 16.58 -1.77 4.52
N TYR A 550 15.91 -1.53 3.40
CA TYR A 550 16.49 -0.75 2.30
C TYR A 550 15.66 0.52 2.10
N ALA A 551 16.29 1.67 2.27
CA ALA A 551 15.66 2.96 2.06
C ALA A 551 16.45 3.76 1.01
N GLY A 552 15.74 4.52 0.18
CA GLY A 552 16.35 5.36 -0.85
C GLY A 552 15.50 6.60 -1.15
N MET A 553 16.19 7.72 -1.39
CA MET A 553 15.60 9.03 -1.65
C MET A 553 16.33 9.72 -2.79
N SER A 554 15.62 10.32 -3.74
CA SER A 554 16.19 11.07 -4.84
C SER A 554 15.77 12.52 -4.87
N LEU A 555 16.68 13.40 -5.28
CA LEU A 555 16.42 14.79 -5.62
C LEU A 555 15.63 15.53 -4.52
N ALA A 556 16.19 15.58 -3.31
CA ALA A 556 15.63 16.38 -2.22
C ALA A 556 15.56 17.87 -2.64
N GLN A 557 14.40 18.49 -2.49
CA GLN A 557 14.15 19.88 -2.91
C GLN A 557 14.28 20.87 -1.76
N LYS A 558 14.22 20.38 -0.52
CA LYS A 558 14.47 21.14 0.70
C LYS A 558 15.61 20.53 1.47
N ARG A 559 16.35 21.37 2.24
CA ARG A 559 17.44 20.95 3.13
C ARG A 559 18.44 20.02 2.44
N ASP A 560 18.83 20.35 1.24
CA ASP A 560 19.66 19.54 0.34
C ASP A 560 20.98 19.10 0.99
N LEU A 561 21.69 19.98 1.70
CA LEU A 561 22.90 19.66 2.45
C LEU A 561 22.64 18.66 3.56
N GLU A 562 21.56 18.85 4.33
CA GLU A 562 21.16 17.91 5.36
C GLU A 562 20.77 16.55 4.76
N ALA A 563 20.02 16.56 3.65
CA ALA A 563 19.65 15.34 2.92
C ALA A 563 20.87 14.58 2.41
N TYR A 564 21.92 15.29 2.00
CA TYR A 564 23.18 14.67 1.59
C TYR A 564 23.96 14.10 2.78
N GLU A 565 24.09 14.87 3.89
CA GLU A 565 24.85 14.50 5.08
C GLU A 565 24.21 13.34 5.85
N TYR A 566 22.91 13.46 6.15
CA TYR A 566 22.20 12.44 6.91
C TYR A 566 21.63 11.32 6.04
N GLY A 567 21.55 11.53 4.72
CA GLY A 567 20.98 10.56 3.80
C GLY A 567 19.57 10.17 4.20
N VAL A 568 19.31 8.88 4.27
CA VAL A 568 17.99 8.33 4.65
C VAL A 568 17.93 7.87 6.10
N SER A 569 18.92 8.24 6.95
CA SER A 569 18.97 7.76 8.35
C SER A 569 17.74 8.15 9.16
N ARG A 570 17.18 9.33 8.92
CA ARG A 570 15.96 9.79 9.60
C ARG A 570 14.72 8.95 9.30
N GLY A 571 14.69 8.32 8.13
CA GLY A 571 13.65 7.32 7.81
C GLY A 571 14.05 5.90 8.24
N PHE A 572 15.28 5.51 7.97
CA PHE A 572 15.80 4.17 8.26
C PHE A 572 15.77 3.85 9.77
N ASN A 573 16.33 4.73 10.61
CA ASN A 573 16.49 4.45 12.04
C ASN A 573 15.14 4.15 12.74
N PRO A 574 14.09 5.00 12.63
CA PRO A 574 12.81 4.70 13.28
C PRO A 574 12.13 3.45 12.70
N ILE A 575 12.29 3.16 11.40
CA ILE A 575 11.76 1.93 10.81
C ILE A 575 12.45 0.72 11.43
N MET A 576 13.79 0.68 11.42
CA MET A 576 14.57 -0.44 11.93
C MET A 576 14.35 -0.63 13.44
N GLU A 577 14.49 0.43 14.23
CA GLU A 577 14.35 0.39 15.68
C GLU A 577 12.97 -0.12 16.12
N ASN A 578 11.90 0.49 15.57
CA ASN A 578 10.54 0.07 15.92
C ASN A 578 10.23 -1.36 15.45
N THR A 579 10.78 -1.77 14.30
CA THR A 579 10.62 -3.14 13.80
C THR A 579 11.30 -4.16 14.71
N LEU A 580 12.56 -3.91 15.11
CA LEU A 580 13.30 -4.79 16.01
C LEU A 580 12.59 -4.92 17.37
N LYS A 581 12.16 -3.79 17.95
CA LYS A 581 11.38 -3.77 19.19
C LYS A 581 10.04 -4.52 19.07
N TYR A 582 9.35 -4.34 17.95
CA TYR A 582 8.07 -5.03 17.70
C TYR A 582 8.23 -6.54 17.55
N LEU A 583 9.32 -6.98 16.91
CA LEU A 583 9.65 -8.39 16.72
C LEU A 583 10.30 -9.04 17.96
N ASP A 584 10.44 -8.30 19.07
CA ASP A 584 11.12 -8.75 20.31
C ASP A 584 12.57 -9.22 20.08
N VAL A 585 13.28 -8.59 19.13
CA VAL A 585 14.70 -8.90 18.90
C VAL A 585 15.52 -8.38 20.08
N GLU A 586 16.37 -9.24 20.64
CA GLU A 586 17.21 -8.89 21.80
C GLU A 586 18.19 -7.78 21.44
N GLU A 587 18.36 -6.82 22.37
CA GLU A 587 19.40 -5.78 22.24
C GLU A 587 20.81 -6.41 22.29
N THR A 588 21.62 -6.12 21.27
CA THR A 588 22.97 -6.72 21.10
C THR A 588 24.11 -5.82 21.53
N GLU A 589 23.85 -4.52 21.74
CA GLU A 589 24.80 -3.55 22.28
C GLU A 589 24.13 -2.79 23.42
N GLY A 590 24.53 -3.09 24.62
CA GLY A 590 24.15 -2.32 25.78
C GLY A 590 25.36 -2.01 26.64
N LYS A 591 25.64 -0.76 26.87
CA LYS A 591 26.05 -0.37 28.22
C LYS A 591 24.94 -0.89 29.12
N ALA A 592 25.41 -1.65 30.17
CA ALA A 592 24.67 -1.88 31.39
C ALA A 592 23.16 -1.73 31.26
N LYS A 593 22.47 -2.86 31.27
CA LYS A 593 21.10 -2.92 31.78
C LYS A 593 20.39 -1.55 31.70
N THR A 594 19.99 -1.13 30.53
CA THR A 594 18.78 -0.35 30.47
C THR A 594 17.76 -1.23 31.18
N ASN A 595 17.15 -0.69 32.19
CA ASN A 595 16.28 -1.38 33.12
C ASN A 595 15.09 -2.03 32.37
N ALA A 596 15.37 -3.06 31.58
CA ALA A 596 14.34 -3.89 30.98
C ALA A 596 13.78 -4.77 32.09
N SER A 597 12.49 -4.73 32.24
CA SER A 597 11.79 -5.49 33.27
C SER A 597 10.87 -6.50 32.61
N ASP A 598 10.91 -7.75 33.09
CA ASP A 598 9.93 -8.74 32.69
C ASP A 598 8.54 -8.33 33.20
N VAL A 599 7.57 -8.30 32.31
CA VAL A 599 6.17 -8.02 32.65
C VAL A 599 5.66 -9.13 33.58
N PRO A 600 5.29 -8.83 34.84
CA PRO A 600 4.79 -9.82 35.76
C PRO A 600 3.41 -10.33 35.34
N ASP A 601 3.05 -11.56 35.77
CA ASP A 601 1.70 -12.09 35.59
C ASP A 601 0.76 -11.45 36.62
N VAL A 602 -0.13 -10.58 36.17
CA VAL A 602 -1.10 -9.92 37.03
C VAL A 602 -2.55 -10.28 36.72
N VAL A 603 -2.77 -11.21 35.78
CA VAL A 603 -4.11 -11.69 35.46
C VAL A 603 -4.72 -12.39 36.68
N ASN A 604 -5.99 -12.12 36.94
CA ASN A 604 -6.75 -12.53 38.12
C ASN A 604 -6.35 -11.87 39.46
N MET A 605 -5.37 -10.98 39.48
CA MET A 605 -5.07 -10.17 40.67
C MET A 605 -6.12 -9.04 40.86
N SER A 606 -6.26 -8.54 42.09
CA SER A 606 -6.99 -7.28 42.25
C SER A 606 -6.23 -6.12 41.60
N THR A 607 -6.95 -5.09 41.14
CA THR A 607 -6.37 -3.94 40.43
C THR A 607 -5.23 -3.32 41.25
N GLN A 608 -5.41 -3.13 42.59
CA GLN A 608 -4.37 -2.58 43.46
C GLN A 608 -3.09 -3.44 43.47
N LYS A 609 -3.23 -4.78 43.65
CA LYS A 609 -2.06 -5.68 43.68
C LYS A 609 -1.37 -5.74 42.31
N ALA A 610 -2.13 -5.70 41.24
CA ALA A 610 -1.59 -5.68 39.86
C ALA A 610 -0.81 -4.38 39.63
N THR A 611 -1.37 -3.25 39.96
CA THR A 611 -0.73 -1.92 39.87
C THR A 611 0.58 -1.89 40.68
N ASP A 612 0.59 -2.40 41.90
CA ASP A 612 1.78 -2.43 42.75
C ASP A 612 2.86 -3.37 42.16
N ALA A 613 2.46 -4.53 41.61
CA ALA A 613 3.38 -5.47 40.97
C ALA A 613 4.03 -4.91 39.70
N ILE A 614 3.26 -4.18 38.88
CA ILE A 614 3.76 -3.53 37.65
C ILE A 614 4.71 -2.37 38.04
N LYS A 615 4.30 -1.48 38.99
CA LYS A 615 5.14 -0.40 39.49
C LYS A 615 6.43 -0.89 40.13
N GLY A 616 6.36 -2.03 40.86
CA GLY A 616 7.52 -2.67 41.48
C GLY A 616 8.58 -3.13 40.46
N LYS A 617 8.20 -3.26 39.19
CA LYS A 617 9.08 -3.53 38.03
C LYS A 617 9.44 -2.25 37.25
N LYS A 618 9.17 -1.05 37.79
CA LYS A 618 9.36 0.26 37.16
C LYS A 618 8.61 0.41 35.82
N LEU A 619 7.51 -0.30 35.67
CA LEU A 619 6.61 -0.22 34.54
C LEU A 619 5.43 0.68 34.85
N ASP A 620 4.73 1.21 33.84
CA ASP A 620 3.62 2.15 33.96
C ASP A 620 2.27 1.41 33.84
N PRO A 621 1.57 1.05 34.93
CA PRO A 621 0.28 0.37 34.86
C PRO A 621 -0.84 1.35 34.49
N PHE A 622 -1.66 0.92 33.53
CA PHE A 622 -2.81 1.69 33.08
C PHE A 622 -4.07 0.83 33.06
N GLU A 623 -5.07 1.19 33.89
CA GLU A 623 -6.31 0.44 34.04
C GLU A 623 -7.33 0.82 32.95
N VAL A 624 -7.96 -0.20 32.35
CA VAL A 624 -9.03 -0.05 31.36
C VAL A 624 -10.29 -0.74 31.88
N GLY A 625 -11.30 0.04 32.25
CA GLY A 625 -12.57 -0.42 32.80
C GLY A 625 -12.71 -0.23 34.32
N LYS A 626 -13.89 -0.54 34.85
CA LYS A 626 -14.31 -0.27 36.22
C LYS A 626 -14.45 -1.53 37.10
N GLY A 627 -13.67 -2.56 36.82
CA GLY A 627 -13.68 -3.80 37.62
C GLY A 627 -12.66 -3.81 38.75
N ASN A 628 -12.73 -4.84 39.59
CA ASN A 628 -11.83 -4.98 40.73
C ASN A 628 -10.73 -6.03 40.53
N LYS A 629 -10.76 -6.78 39.40
CA LYS A 629 -9.77 -7.80 39.04
C LYS A 629 -9.31 -7.61 37.62
N ILE A 630 -8.05 -7.97 37.36
CA ILE A 630 -7.48 -7.92 36.02
C ILE A 630 -7.91 -9.17 35.26
N LYS A 631 -8.58 -8.97 34.12
CA LYS A 631 -9.02 -10.01 33.19
C LYS A 631 -7.99 -10.25 32.08
N LYS A 632 -7.31 -9.19 31.63
CA LYS A 632 -6.32 -9.25 30.54
C LYS A 632 -5.25 -8.19 30.77
N GLN A 633 -4.02 -8.49 30.39
CA GLN A 633 -2.89 -7.54 30.40
C GLN A 633 -2.22 -7.48 29.02
N ILE A 634 -1.76 -6.31 28.60
CA ILE A 634 -0.99 -6.09 27.38
C ILE A 634 0.16 -5.13 27.70
N PRO A 635 1.42 -5.50 27.44
CA PRO A 635 1.94 -6.81 26.94
C PRO A 635 1.68 -7.99 27.88
N LEU A 636 1.80 -9.20 27.31
CA LEU A 636 1.62 -10.45 28.07
C LEU A 636 2.75 -10.67 29.07
N LYS A 637 2.50 -11.53 30.08
CA LYS A 637 3.50 -11.92 31.10
C LYS A 637 4.77 -12.46 30.46
N GLY A 638 5.91 -12.21 31.08
CA GLY A 638 7.22 -12.69 30.64
C GLY A 638 7.80 -11.95 29.43
N LYS A 639 7.09 -10.95 28.88
CA LYS A 639 7.67 -10.06 27.88
C LYS A 639 8.65 -9.12 28.55
N ASN A 640 9.82 -8.98 27.93
CA ASN A 640 10.83 -8.03 28.37
C ASN A 640 10.50 -6.65 27.75
N VAL A 641 10.29 -5.63 28.59
CA VAL A 641 9.87 -4.29 28.17
C VAL A 641 10.72 -3.24 28.88
N GLN A 642 10.85 -2.07 28.28
CA GLN A 642 11.65 -0.97 28.82
C GLN A 642 11.04 -0.41 30.12
N ASP A 643 11.87 0.14 31.01
CA ASP A 643 11.39 0.92 32.15
C ASP A 643 10.42 2.01 31.69
N LYS A 644 9.37 2.23 32.47
CA LYS A 644 8.25 3.14 32.15
C LYS A 644 7.38 2.72 30.96
N GLU A 645 7.58 1.51 30.42
CA GLU A 645 6.67 0.99 29.39
C GLU A 645 5.26 0.87 29.94
N ARG A 646 4.26 1.33 29.16
CA ARG A 646 2.85 1.29 29.54
C ARG A 646 2.28 -0.12 29.41
N ILE A 647 1.73 -0.62 30.53
CA ILE A 647 1.08 -1.92 30.64
C ILE A 647 -0.43 -1.71 30.81
N LEU A 648 -1.21 -2.09 29.82
CA LEU A 648 -2.67 -1.98 29.90
C LEU A 648 -3.25 -3.14 30.68
N LEU A 649 -4.04 -2.81 31.69
CA LEU A 649 -4.69 -3.74 32.62
C LEU A 649 -6.21 -3.67 32.40
N VAL A 650 -6.76 -4.61 31.60
CA VAL A 650 -8.20 -4.67 31.39
C VAL A 650 -8.86 -5.34 32.57
N THR A 651 -9.79 -4.66 33.21
CA THR A 651 -10.51 -5.18 34.38
C THR A 651 -11.69 -6.09 34.00
N ASP A 652 -12.26 -6.78 34.97
CA ASP A 652 -13.42 -7.67 34.83
C ASP A 652 -14.76 -6.94 34.78
N GLY A 653 -14.76 -5.61 34.98
CA GLY A 653 -15.95 -4.77 34.91
C GLY A 653 -16.25 -4.21 33.52
N GLU A 654 -17.11 -3.20 33.49
CA GLU A 654 -17.45 -2.48 32.27
C GLU A 654 -16.22 -1.77 31.71
N MET A 655 -15.90 -1.99 30.45
CA MET A 655 -14.78 -1.32 29.79
C MET A 655 -15.11 0.16 29.58
N THR A 656 -14.22 1.03 30.03
CA THR A 656 -14.34 2.48 29.84
C THR A 656 -13.14 3.03 29.12
N MET A 657 -13.36 4.09 28.35
CA MET A 657 -12.31 4.79 27.63
C MET A 657 -11.31 5.41 28.60
N PRO A 658 -10.01 5.12 28.51
CA PRO A 658 -9.01 5.77 29.30
C PRO A 658 -8.76 7.22 28.82
N ASP A 659 -8.06 7.99 29.63
CA ASP A 659 -7.41 9.21 29.16
C ASP A 659 -6.18 8.81 28.34
N THR A 660 -6.19 9.15 27.07
CA THR A 660 -5.10 8.82 26.14
C THR A 660 -4.24 10.02 25.75
N GLU A 661 -4.43 11.16 26.42
CA GLU A 661 -3.57 12.32 26.20
C GLU A 661 -2.09 11.93 26.35
N ASN A 662 -1.25 12.37 25.44
CA ASN A 662 0.17 12.03 25.37
C ASN A 662 0.51 10.54 25.13
N TRP A 663 -0.45 9.73 24.70
CA TRP A 663 -0.16 8.38 24.28
C TRP A 663 0.48 8.37 22.88
N THR A 664 1.36 7.41 22.67
CA THR A 664 1.91 7.15 21.35
C THR A 664 0.94 6.34 20.50
N LYS A 665 1.13 6.34 19.19
CA LYS A 665 0.36 5.47 18.29
C LYS A 665 0.50 3.99 18.67
N ARG A 666 1.66 3.60 19.21
CA ARG A 666 1.92 2.25 19.75
C ARG A 666 1.00 1.92 20.92
N ASP A 667 0.78 2.87 21.83
CA ASP A 667 -0.12 2.67 22.97
C ASP A 667 -1.58 2.56 22.52
N LEU A 668 -1.97 3.28 21.46
CA LEU A 668 -3.30 3.13 20.85
C LEU A 668 -3.50 1.73 20.24
N LEU A 669 -2.47 1.16 19.61
CA LEU A 669 -2.53 -0.21 19.11
C LEU A 669 -2.66 -1.23 20.25
N LYS A 670 -1.95 -1.04 21.37
CA LYS A 670 -2.16 -1.86 22.58
C LYS A 670 -3.59 -1.72 23.11
N LEU A 671 -4.15 -0.51 23.10
CA LEU A 671 -5.54 -0.28 23.53
C LEU A 671 -6.53 -1.00 22.62
N GLN A 672 -6.33 -0.94 21.32
CA GLN A 672 -7.12 -1.69 20.34
C GLN A 672 -7.02 -3.20 20.60
N GLU A 673 -5.82 -3.74 20.79
CA GLU A 673 -5.61 -5.14 21.10
C GLU A 673 -6.25 -5.56 22.44
N ALA A 674 -6.16 -4.69 23.45
CA ALA A 674 -6.70 -4.95 24.77
C ALA A 674 -8.23 -4.98 24.79
N THR A 675 -8.89 -4.05 24.09
CA THR A 675 -10.34 -3.78 24.19
C THR A 675 -11.16 -4.19 22.97
N GLY A 676 -10.51 -4.35 21.79
CA GLY A 676 -11.19 -4.61 20.52
C GLY A 676 -11.89 -3.38 19.92
N ILE A 677 -11.58 -2.16 20.36
CA ILE A 677 -12.06 -0.94 19.70
C ILE A 677 -11.42 -0.80 18.30
N GLU A 678 -12.07 -0.04 17.42
CA GLU A 678 -11.51 0.35 16.13
C GLU A 678 -10.83 1.72 16.28
N VAL A 679 -9.51 1.75 16.16
CA VAL A 679 -8.70 2.97 16.25
C VAL A 679 -8.56 3.63 14.90
N GLU A 680 -9.04 4.87 14.78
CA GLU A 680 -8.76 5.77 13.65
C GLU A 680 -7.84 6.88 14.16
N SER A 681 -6.70 7.12 13.53
CA SER A 681 -5.77 8.16 13.95
C SER A 681 -5.41 9.10 12.81
N GLU A 682 -5.35 10.41 13.09
CA GLU A 682 -4.98 11.48 12.16
C GLU A 682 -3.84 12.30 12.77
N GLY A 683 -2.82 12.62 11.97
CA GLY A 683 -1.62 13.31 12.42
C GLY A 683 -0.49 12.37 12.84
N SER A 684 0.58 12.94 13.43
CA SER A 684 1.78 12.24 13.90
C SER A 684 2.19 12.74 15.29
N GLY A 685 2.97 11.94 16.00
CA GLY A 685 3.45 12.26 17.34
C GLY A 685 2.57 11.66 18.45
N TYR A 686 2.13 12.48 19.38
CA TYR A 686 1.37 12.08 20.57
C TYR A 686 -0.10 12.46 20.48
N VAL A 687 -0.96 11.68 21.11
CA VAL A 687 -2.41 11.97 21.15
C VAL A 687 -2.65 13.31 21.85
N SER A 688 -3.28 14.24 21.15
CA SER A 688 -3.76 15.52 21.64
C SER A 688 -5.26 15.55 21.89
N GLU A 689 -6.03 14.72 21.15
CA GLU A 689 -7.48 14.65 21.29
C GLU A 689 -8.00 13.25 21.04
N GLN A 690 -9.08 12.86 21.72
CA GLN A 690 -9.81 11.62 21.52
C GLN A 690 -11.32 11.88 21.34
N SER A 691 -11.96 11.19 20.40
CA SER A 691 -13.38 11.41 20.05
C SER A 691 -14.38 10.82 21.07
N VAL A 692 -13.93 9.89 21.89
CA VAL A 692 -14.70 9.28 22.98
C VAL A 692 -14.12 9.76 24.29
N SER A 693 -14.90 10.45 25.11
CA SER A 693 -14.43 11.04 26.37
C SER A 693 -13.95 9.98 27.37
N GLN A 694 -12.97 10.37 28.20
CA GLN A 694 -12.52 9.56 29.34
C GLN A 694 -13.70 9.07 30.17
N ASN A 695 -13.64 7.83 30.67
CA ASN A 695 -14.66 7.15 31.48
C ASN A 695 -15.98 6.81 30.76
N GLN A 696 -16.11 7.13 29.47
CA GLN A 696 -17.25 6.68 28.68
C GLN A 696 -17.15 5.19 28.39
N THR A 697 -18.27 4.48 28.47
CA THR A 697 -18.33 3.04 28.17
C THR A 697 -17.97 2.75 26.72
N ILE A 698 -17.06 1.78 26.52
CA ILE A 698 -16.63 1.29 25.20
C ILE A 698 -16.90 -0.21 25.08
N LYS A 699 -17.08 -0.69 23.85
CA LYS A 699 -17.28 -2.10 23.52
C LYS A 699 -16.38 -2.47 22.34
N SER A 700 -16.12 -3.74 22.16
CA SER A 700 -15.47 -4.23 20.93
C SER A 700 -16.22 -3.72 19.70
N GLY A 701 -15.48 -3.18 18.70
CA GLY A 701 -16.04 -2.54 17.51
C GLY A 701 -16.45 -1.06 17.71
N THR A 702 -16.29 -0.46 18.90
CA THR A 702 -16.47 0.99 19.08
C THR A 702 -15.40 1.74 18.29
N LYS A 703 -15.81 2.63 17.38
CA LYS A 703 -14.89 3.48 16.61
C LYS A 703 -14.45 4.68 17.45
N VAL A 704 -13.15 4.84 17.59
CA VAL A 704 -12.54 5.96 18.30
C VAL A 704 -11.54 6.65 17.40
N LYS A 705 -11.76 7.94 17.16
CA LYS A 705 -10.83 8.79 16.39
C LYS A 705 -9.90 9.52 17.36
N PHE A 706 -8.60 9.53 17.02
CA PHE A 706 -7.55 10.22 17.76
C PHE A 706 -6.86 11.23 16.85
N THR A 707 -6.63 12.44 17.37
CA THR A 707 -5.78 13.45 16.75
C THR A 707 -4.41 13.39 17.41
N LEU A 708 -3.33 13.33 16.61
CA LEU A 708 -1.96 13.31 17.10
C LEU A 708 -1.27 14.63 16.72
N SER A 709 -0.43 15.15 17.62
CA SER A 709 0.39 16.33 17.40
C SER A 709 1.83 16.10 17.87
N ASN A 710 2.78 16.84 17.31
CA ASN A 710 4.20 16.73 17.66
C ASN A 710 4.58 17.47 18.97
N ASN A 711 3.64 18.15 19.62
CA ASN A 711 3.89 18.87 20.86
C ASN A 711 3.78 17.93 22.07
N HIS A 712 4.90 17.57 22.68
CA HIS A 712 4.92 16.86 23.96
C HIS A 712 4.75 17.89 25.11
N PRO A 713 3.74 17.79 25.97
CA PRO A 713 3.42 18.83 26.97
C PRO A 713 4.43 18.96 28.11
N ASN A 714 5.33 18.00 28.29
CA ASN A 714 6.25 18.00 29.45
C ASN A 714 7.67 18.49 29.13
N GLY A 715 7.93 19.09 27.97
CA GLY A 715 9.19 19.79 27.69
C GLY A 715 10.47 19.00 27.92
N ASP A 716 10.42 17.66 27.91
CA ASP A 716 11.61 16.81 28.01
C ASP A 716 12.16 16.58 26.58
N ASP A 717 12.89 17.59 26.12
CA ASP A 717 13.56 17.65 24.82
C ASP A 717 14.74 16.67 24.68
N SER A 718 14.84 15.66 25.52
CA SER A 718 15.99 14.75 25.56
C SER A 718 15.97 13.64 24.51
N ILE A 719 15.00 13.63 23.58
CA ILE A 719 15.02 12.73 22.42
C ILE A 719 14.94 13.57 21.14
N GLY A 720 16.10 14.04 20.68
CA GLY A 720 16.34 14.39 19.27
C GLY A 720 15.86 15.75 18.77
N GLN A 721 16.01 16.84 19.57
CA GLN A 721 15.99 18.18 19.00
C GLN A 721 17.42 18.60 18.64
N VAL A 722 17.68 18.76 17.36
CA VAL A 722 18.73 19.64 16.86
C VAL A 722 18.22 21.06 17.08
N PRO A 723 19.02 22.01 17.62
CA PRO A 723 18.57 23.38 17.85
C PRO A 723 18.10 24.00 16.51
N ASP A 724 16.87 24.47 16.49
CA ASP A 724 16.43 25.40 15.46
C ASP A 724 17.17 26.72 15.67
N ASP A 725 18.15 27.02 14.82
CA ASP A 725 18.69 28.37 14.69
C ASP A 725 17.57 29.26 14.13
N GLU A 726 16.78 29.86 15.01
CA GLU A 726 15.88 30.95 14.67
C GLU A 726 16.73 32.15 14.19
N GLU A 727 16.73 32.42 12.89
CA GLU A 727 17.04 33.74 12.39
C GLU A 727 16.00 34.75 12.91
N THR A 728 16.39 35.45 13.96
CA THR A 728 15.68 36.64 14.42
C THR A 728 15.92 37.79 13.46
N SER A 729 15.03 37.98 12.48
CA SER A 729 14.83 39.30 11.87
C SER A 729 13.79 40.07 12.68
N LYS A 730 14.20 40.85 13.67
CA LYS A 730 13.41 41.89 14.26
C LYS A 730 13.67 43.21 13.53
N ASP A 731 12.68 43.60 12.78
CA ASP A 731 12.44 44.94 12.32
C ASP A 731 12.16 45.86 13.53
N GLU A 732 13.06 46.78 13.85
CA GLU A 732 12.77 47.93 14.67
C GLU A 732 13.01 49.24 13.87
N SER A 733 11.94 49.74 13.31
CA SER A 733 11.84 51.12 12.90
C SER A 733 11.82 52.04 14.12
N LYS A 734 12.82 52.91 14.27
CA LYS A 734 12.64 54.28 14.85
C LYS A 734 13.69 55.25 14.37
N SER A 735 13.18 56.19 13.62
CA SER A 735 13.61 57.55 13.34
C SER A 735 14.76 58.17 14.17
N LYS A 736 15.72 58.83 13.50
CA LYS A 736 15.93 60.26 13.58
C LYS A 736 16.95 60.79 12.57
N ASP A 737 16.54 61.88 11.95
CA ASP A 737 17.22 62.90 11.18
C ASP A 737 18.72 63.10 11.45
N ASP A 738 19.55 63.29 10.39
CA ASP A 738 20.09 64.55 9.99
C ASP A 738 21.12 64.36 8.81
N LYS A 739 20.76 65.11 7.75
CA LYS A 739 21.52 65.89 6.78
C LYS A 739 23.00 65.59 6.50
N LYS A 740 23.33 65.43 5.26
CA LYS A 740 23.97 66.36 4.31
C LYS A 740 25.00 65.70 3.39
N ASP A 741 24.77 66.04 2.15
CA ASP A 741 25.64 66.49 1.06
C ASP A 741 26.53 65.52 0.26
N GLU A 742 26.10 65.39 -0.97
CA GLU A 742 26.80 65.67 -2.26
C GLU A 742 28.19 65.00 -2.50
N LYS A 743 28.37 64.25 -3.54
CA LYS A 743 28.59 64.58 -4.96
C LYS A 743 29.00 63.34 -5.75
N GLU A 744 28.42 63.21 -6.88
CA GLU A 744 28.94 62.98 -8.24
C GLU A 744 30.34 62.37 -8.45
N GLU A 745 30.47 61.34 -9.24
CA GLU A 745 30.92 61.34 -10.65
C GLU A 745 31.10 59.89 -11.12
N LYS A 746 30.39 59.52 -12.09
CA LYS A 746 30.60 59.20 -13.50
C LYS A 746 31.87 58.48 -13.90
N ALA A 747 31.58 57.45 -14.63
CA ALA A 747 32.14 57.08 -15.93
C ALA A 747 33.23 56.00 -15.97
N SER A 748 32.92 54.99 -16.63
CA SER A 748 33.26 54.45 -17.95
C SER A 748 34.23 53.25 -17.92
N SER A 749 33.74 52.21 -18.46
CA SER A 749 34.02 51.53 -19.74
C SER A 749 35.32 50.71 -19.81
N GLU A 750 35.08 49.52 -20.28
CA GLU A 750 35.91 48.73 -21.19
C GLU A 750 37.25 48.16 -20.72
N SER A 751 37.28 46.88 -20.51
CA SER A 751 37.89 45.89 -21.42
C SER A 751 37.65 44.46 -20.90
#